data_8db1d13fccd02c65eea7aa4dc63f4a6a
#
_entry.id   8db1d13fccd02c65eea7aa4dc63f4a6a
#
_cell.length_a   1.000
_cell.length_b   1.000
_cell.length_c   1.000
_cell.angle_alpha   90.00
_cell.angle_beta   90.00
_cell.angle_gamma   90.00
#
_symmetry.space_group_name_H-M   'P 1'
#
loop_
_entity.id
_entity.type
_entity.pdbx_description
1 polymer ?
#
loop_
_entity_poly.entity_id
_entity_poly.type
_entity_poly.pdbx_seq_one_letter_code
_entity_poly.pdbx_strand_id
1 'polypeptide(L)'
;MEASALNREEQKELMGLLGLDCSCWGALPVMRRAYLRKCLEYHPDKGGDEAKMKRMSELYRRVTEGLREVGPEQDWTWSTQEVPTYGTDAWEQWWQEFNRDWNDLFCDEEMPTEEDLEAAPQTTTDNKRPPDSQESTFSTPPKRPRVQPTDPPQDLKQYLSQALFSNKTMSTFLLYTTKEKGPSLFKKVIEKFHASFASRHGLEEDNLIFLMTPNKHRVSAITNFASRFCTVSFLIVRGVIKEYALYCHLCVLPYCVIEETLQGGLQESFFCAEKEEDTQNVSWKDVQEFAISIGTDDVHLLMGYYLEFSAPYTDCAKCIKPEKIHQEFHMMHYQNAQLFKNAKNQKNICQQAVDGVIAKRRVLASSSTREELLVDRFKYLFRRMDYEVNNSTIEIYMAGVAWLTCLRKDLDVLLLDYLKTVVENVPKNRYFLFKGPINTGKTTLAAAMLDLCGGKALNINLPFERINFELGMAIDQFTVLFEDVKGQLSDDKNLPTGQGVNNLDHLRDHLDGSIKVNLEKKHINKRTQIFPPGLVTMNDYKLPMTLATRFKRTVNFVRKPWLRASLYRTPELMRMRVLHDGMTLLLLLIWYCPIDKFHVSIQDKVADWKQIIDRNVSITQYSTMMHLCEQGEDILKGIMEEGAPEETSQDTGLGTETQRTTSTNPETGESL
;
A
#
# COMPACT_ATOMS: atom_id res chain seq x y z
N MET A 1 -12.59 -47.13 2.20
CA MET A 1 -11.74 -45.94 2.12
C MET A 1 -12.14 -44.99 3.26
N GLU A 2 -11.83 -45.35 4.50
CA GLU A 2 -12.16 -44.61 5.75
C GLU A 2 -10.96 -44.51 6.68
N ALA A 3 -9.74 -44.50 6.13
CA ALA A 3 -8.52 -44.68 6.96
C ALA A 3 -7.80 -43.35 7.31
N SER A 4 -8.26 -42.19 6.85
CA SER A 4 -7.53 -40.92 7.06
C SER A 4 -8.17 -39.99 8.10
N ALA A 5 -9.41 -40.18 8.52
CA ALA A 5 -10.06 -39.34 9.53
C ALA A 5 -9.72 -39.81 10.96
N LEU A 6 -9.31 -38.86 11.83
CA LEU A 6 -9.10 -39.13 13.25
C LEU A 6 -10.44 -39.47 13.92
N ASN A 7 -10.44 -40.50 14.79
CA ASN A 7 -11.58 -40.80 15.63
C ASN A 7 -11.74 -39.71 16.75
N ARG A 8 -12.88 -39.69 17.44
CA ARG A 8 -13.21 -38.65 18.43
C ARG A 8 -12.26 -38.62 19.63
N GLU A 9 -11.65 -39.75 19.97
CA GLU A 9 -10.64 -39.85 21.04
C GLU A 9 -9.30 -39.28 20.58
N GLU A 10 -8.86 -39.64 19.36
CA GLU A 10 -7.63 -39.10 18.75
C GLU A 10 -7.73 -37.59 18.51
N GLN A 11 -8.92 -37.05 18.16
CA GLN A 11 -9.14 -35.61 18.06
C GLN A 11 -8.93 -34.91 19.40
N LYS A 12 -9.50 -35.44 20.49
CA LYS A 12 -9.28 -34.92 21.84
C LYS A 12 -7.85 -35.04 22.30
N GLU A 13 -7.19 -36.17 21.98
CA GLU A 13 -5.78 -36.40 22.29
C GLU A 13 -4.89 -35.35 21.57
N LEU A 14 -5.14 -35.12 20.27
CA LEU A 14 -4.40 -34.10 19.51
C LEU A 14 -4.61 -32.68 20.07
N MET A 15 -5.86 -32.31 20.38
CA MET A 15 -6.15 -30.99 20.96
C MET A 15 -5.49 -30.83 22.34
N GLY A 16 -5.46 -31.88 23.14
CA GLY A 16 -4.73 -31.89 24.43
C GLY A 16 -3.20 -31.75 24.25
N LEU A 17 -2.62 -32.42 23.26
CA LEU A 17 -1.18 -32.30 22.94
C LEU A 17 -0.84 -30.90 22.42
N LEU A 18 -1.73 -30.27 21.63
CA LEU A 18 -1.58 -28.90 21.13
C LEU A 18 -1.83 -27.84 22.21
N GLY A 19 -2.45 -28.22 23.35
CA GLY A 19 -2.86 -27.29 24.39
C GLY A 19 -3.99 -26.35 23.96
N LEU A 20 -4.88 -26.85 23.10
CA LEU A 20 -6.03 -26.10 22.57
C LEU A 20 -7.34 -26.68 23.10
N ASP A 21 -8.35 -25.82 23.27
CA ASP A 21 -9.71 -26.24 23.54
C ASP A 21 -10.34 -26.95 22.32
N CYS A 22 -11.23 -27.91 22.57
CA CYS A 22 -11.90 -28.66 21.51
C CYS A 22 -12.76 -27.78 20.58
N SER A 23 -13.14 -26.58 20.98
CA SER A 23 -13.84 -25.60 20.14
C SER A 23 -12.97 -25.10 18.98
N CYS A 24 -11.65 -25.19 19.08
CA CYS A 24 -10.70 -24.81 18.04
C CYS A 24 -10.50 -25.91 16.97
N TRP A 25 -11.22 -27.04 17.06
CA TRP A 25 -11.12 -28.11 16.08
C TRP A 25 -11.54 -27.65 14.68
N GLY A 26 -10.69 -27.89 13.68
CA GLY A 26 -10.93 -27.46 12.30
C GLY A 26 -10.43 -26.03 11.97
N ALA A 27 -10.03 -25.23 12.97
CA ALA A 27 -9.36 -23.97 12.75
C ALA A 27 -7.86 -24.21 12.44
N LEU A 28 -7.56 -24.62 11.20
CA LEU A 28 -6.21 -25.01 10.75
C LEU A 28 -5.12 -24.01 11.08
N PRO A 29 -5.30 -22.69 10.87
CA PRO A 29 -4.27 -21.70 11.21
C PRO A 29 -3.92 -21.70 12.70
N VAL A 30 -4.92 -21.86 13.58
CA VAL A 30 -4.74 -21.92 15.05
C VAL A 30 -4.03 -23.22 15.45
N MET A 31 -4.49 -24.34 14.89
CA MET A 31 -3.90 -25.66 15.14
C MET A 31 -2.43 -25.72 14.66
N ARG A 32 -2.12 -25.14 13.50
CA ARG A 32 -0.75 -25.07 12.96
C ARG A 32 0.18 -24.26 13.87
N ARG A 33 -0.29 -23.10 14.33
CA ARG A 33 0.49 -22.25 15.25
C ARG A 33 0.78 -22.96 16.57
N ALA A 34 -0.22 -23.65 17.13
CA ALA A 34 -0.04 -24.45 18.33
C ALA A 34 0.90 -25.63 18.10
N TYR A 35 0.80 -26.31 16.96
CA TYR A 35 1.70 -27.39 16.57
C TYR A 35 3.16 -26.94 16.56
N LEU A 36 3.47 -25.85 15.87
CA LEU A 36 4.82 -25.30 15.79
C LEU A 36 5.37 -24.92 17.18
N ARG A 37 4.54 -24.32 18.03
CA ARG A 37 4.93 -24.00 19.42
C ARG A 37 5.24 -25.25 20.24
N LYS A 38 4.41 -26.28 20.12
CA LYS A 38 4.60 -27.57 20.84
C LYS A 38 5.76 -28.39 20.29
N CYS A 39 6.13 -28.25 19.03
CA CYS A 39 7.36 -28.82 18.50
C CYS A 39 8.59 -28.29 19.25
N LEU A 40 8.66 -27.00 19.57
CA LEU A 40 9.75 -26.41 20.36
C LEU A 40 9.78 -26.92 21.82
N GLU A 41 8.60 -27.17 22.40
CA GLU A 41 8.46 -27.63 23.78
C GLU A 41 8.79 -29.11 23.93
N TYR A 42 8.36 -29.97 22.97
CA TYR A 42 8.51 -31.43 23.06
C TYR A 42 9.76 -31.98 22.37
N HIS A 43 10.59 -31.13 21.75
CA HIS A 43 11.79 -31.56 21.06
C HIS A 43 12.85 -32.14 22.02
N PRO A 44 13.44 -33.31 21.72
CA PRO A 44 14.45 -33.94 22.57
C PRO A 44 15.67 -33.07 22.85
N ASP A 45 16.16 -32.32 21.84
CA ASP A 45 17.36 -31.46 21.99
C ASP A 45 17.13 -30.30 22.98
N LYS A 46 15.87 -29.97 23.28
CA LYS A 46 15.49 -28.96 24.26
C LYS A 46 15.02 -29.58 25.60
N GLY A 47 15.22 -30.91 25.76
CA GLY A 47 14.83 -31.66 26.95
C GLY A 47 13.33 -32.02 27.00
N GLY A 48 12.65 -31.99 25.84
CA GLY A 48 11.24 -32.33 25.71
C GLY A 48 10.98 -33.84 25.62
N ASP A 49 9.69 -34.21 25.62
CA ASP A 49 9.23 -35.61 25.61
C ASP A 49 9.09 -36.11 24.15
N GLU A 50 10.03 -36.99 23.74
CA GLU A 50 10.08 -37.58 22.40
C GLU A 50 8.79 -38.36 22.04
N ALA A 51 8.20 -39.07 23.02
CA ALA A 51 6.99 -39.83 22.77
C ALA A 51 5.80 -38.95 22.43
N LYS A 52 5.64 -37.82 23.14
CA LYS A 52 4.63 -36.81 22.84
C LYS A 52 4.87 -36.14 21.50
N MET A 53 6.12 -35.85 21.16
CA MET A 53 6.49 -35.28 19.86
C MET A 53 6.11 -36.20 18.70
N LYS A 54 6.48 -37.49 18.77
CA LYS A 54 6.12 -38.49 17.74
C LYS A 54 4.61 -38.62 17.59
N ARG A 55 3.88 -38.72 18.69
CA ARG A 55 2.43 -38.91 18.68
C ARG A 55 1.69 -37.68 18.14
N MET A 56 2.09 -36.49 18.54
CA MET A 56 1.54 -35.23 18.05
C MET A 56 1.78 -35.09 16.55
N SER A 57 2.98 -35.36 16.05
CA SER A 57 3.33 -35.30 14.64
C SER A 57 2.53 -36.26 13.78
N GLU A 58 2.35 -37.51 14.26
CA GLU A 58 1.54 -38.52 13.56
C GLU A 58 0.08 -38.09 13.42
N LEU A 59 -0.54 -37.66 14.53
CA LEU A 59 -1.94 -37.24 14.53
C LEU A 59 -2.15 -35.97 13.67
N TYR A 60 -1.23 -35.03 13.75
CA TYR A 60 -1.33 -33.79 12.98
C TYR A 60 -1.18 -34.04 11.47
N ARG A 61 -0.27 -34.95 11.05
CA ARG A 61 -0.12 -35.36 9.64
C ARG A 61 -1.43 -35.96 9.11
N ARG A 62 -2.08 -36.89 9.86
CA ARG A 62 -3.36 -37.52 9.46
C ARG A 62 -4.47 -36.49 9.31
N VAL A 63 -4.53 -35.44 10.14
CA VAL A 63 -5.49 -34.31 9.98
C VAL A 63 -5.24 -33.55 8.69
N THR A 64 -3.99 -33.22 8.38
CA THR A 64 -3.63 -32.46 7.18
C THR A 64 -3.85 -33.25 5.89
N GLU A 65 -3.61 -34.57 5.90
CA GLU A 65 -3.90 -35.46 4.76
C GLU A 65 -5.41 -35.64 4.53
N GLY A 66 -6.17 -35.89 5.61
CA GLY A 66 -7.63 -36.08 5.48
C GLY A 66 -8.40 -34.84 5.02
N LEU A 67 -7.86 -33.64 5.28
CA LEU A 67 -8.46 -32.37 4.80
C LEU A 67 -8.13 -32.05 3.35
N ARG A 68 -7.06 -32.63 2.78
CA ARG A 68 -6.75 -32.53 1.34
C ARG A 68 -7.71 -33.37 0.48
N GLU A 69 -8.28 -34.43 0.99
CA GLU A 69 -9.21 -35.30 0.25
C GLU A 69 -10.65 -34.75 0.16
N VAL A 70 -11.04 -33.78 0.95
CA VAL A 70 -12.43 -33.33 1.14
C VAL A 70 -12.73 -31.93 0.54
N GLY A 71 -11.72 -31.17 0.08
CA GLY A 71 -11.93 -29.82 -0.44
C GLY A 71 -11.53 -29.63 -1.89
N PRO A 72 -12.27 -28.83 -2.70
CA PRO A 72 -11.78 -28.39 -4.00
C PRO A 72 -10.55 -27.50 -3.79
N GLU A 73 -9.60 -27.61 -4.71
CA GLU A 73 -8.38 -26.81 -4.80
C GLU A 73 -8.66 -25.31 -4.63
N GLN A 74 -8.63 -24.82 -3.43
CA GLN A 74 -8.46 -23.40 -3.14
C GLN A 74 -7.00 -23.13 -2.96
N ASP A 75 -6.46 -22.38 -3.91
CA ASP A 75 -5.11 -21.85 -4.01
C ASP A 75 -4.72 -21.08 -2.71
N TRP A 76 -4.20 -21.81 -1.72
CA TRP A 76 -3.59 -21.24 -0.53
C TRP A 76 -2.11 -20.99 -0.83
N THR A 77 -1.82 -19.89 -1.50
CA THR A 77 -0.46 -19.39 -1.68
C THR A 77 0.09 -18.76 -0.39
N TRP A 78 0.19 -19.56 0.64
CA TRP A 78 1.16 -19.37 1.71
C TRP A 78 2.11 -20.54 1.62
N SER A 79 3.42 -20.25 1.50
CA SER A 79 4.53 -21.19 1.45
C SER A 79 4.15 -22.54 2.08
N THR A 80 3.73 -23.50 1.27
CA THR A 80 3.52 -24.89 1.65
C THR A 80 4.88 -25.56 1.72
N GLN A 81 5.73 -25.15 2.65
CA GLN A 81 6.74 -26.06 3.16
C GLN A 81 5.97 -27.08 3.98
N GLU A 82 5.80 -28.27 3.41
CA GLU A 82 5.27 -29.43 4.11
C GLU A 82 6.16 -29.69 5.31
N VAL A 83 5.55 -29.72 6.50
CA VAL A 83 6.29 -30.12 7.70
C VAL A 83 6.62 -31.60 7.51
N PRO A 84 7.90 -31.98 7.38
CA PRO A 84 8.28 -33.37 7.14
C PRO A 84 7.92 -34.25 8.32
N THR A 85 7.84 -35.55 8.11
CA THR A 85 7.54 -36.51 9.17
C THR A 85 8.71 -36.58 10.17
N TYR A 86 8.41 -36.45 11.47
CA TYR A 86 9.40 -36.49 12.54
C TYR A 86 10.30 -37.75 12.46
N GLY A 87 11.63 -37.56 12.56
CA GLY A 87 12.62 -38.64 12.51
C GLY A 87 13.09 -39.00 11.09
N THR A 88 12.79 -38.15 10.08
CA THR A 88 13.38 -38.23 8.74
C THR A 88 14.46 -37.17 8.54
N ASP A 89 15.44 -37.42 7.64
CA ASP A 89 16.49 -36.45 7.31
C ASP A 89 15.91 -35.12 6.83
N ALA A 90 14.79 -35.17 6.11
CA ALA A 90 14.05 -33.97 5.66
C ALA A 90 13.48 -33.19 6.85
N TRP A 91 13.07 -33.86 7.92
CA TRP A 91 12.57 -33.19 9.11
C TRP A 91 13.71 -32.52 9.91
N GLU A 92 14.88 -33.14 9.98
CA GLU A 92 16.06 -32.56 10.65
C GLU A 92 16.55 -31.30 9.92
N GLN A 93 16.59 -31.33 8.59
CA GLN A 93 16.94 -30.16 7.79
C GLN A 93 15.92 -29.04 7.97
N TRP A 94 14.63 -29.35 7.89
CA TRP A 94 13.54 -28.40 8.14
C TRP A 94 13.61 -27.83 9.57
N TRP A 95 13.92 -28.65 10.55
CA TRP A 95 14.05 -28.25 11.96
C TRP A 95 15.24 -27.31 12.21
N GLN A 96 16.36 -27.54 11.56
CA GLN A 96 17.52 -26.64 11.64
C GLN A 96 17.23 -25.30 11.01
N GLU A 97 16.55 -25.28 9.86
CA GLU A 97 16.14 -24.07 9.15
C GLU A 97 15.09 -23.31 9.94
N PHE A 98 14.08 -24.00 10.48
CA PHE A 98 13.05 -23.45 11.34
C PHE A 98 13.61 -22.79 12.61
N ASN A 99 14.57 -23.40 13.28
CA ASN A 99 15.21 -22.82 14.46
C ASN A 99 16.09 -21.60 14.15
N ARG A 100 16.66 -21.54 12.95
CA ARG A 100 17.46 -20.40 12.52
C ARG A 100 16.60 -19.17 12.26
N ASP A 101 15.46 -19.37 11.62
CA ASP A 101 14.58 -18.28 11.17
C ASP A 101 13.44 -17.97 12.16
N TRP A 102 13.38 -18.69 13.30
CA TRP A 102 12.31 -18.54 14.31
C TRP A 102 12.17 -17.13 14.87
N ASN A 103 13.24 -16.40 15.03
CA ASN A 103 13.21 -15.03 15.55
C ASN A 103 12.71 -14.00 14.52
N ASP A 104 12.81 -14.32 13.22
CA ASP A 104 12.40 -13.43 12.15
C ASP A 104 10.94 -13.69 11.70
N LEU A 105 10.43 -14.91 11.89
CA LEU A 105 9.10 -15.32 11.43
C LEU A 105 7.93 -14.84 12.32
N PHE A 106 8.18 -14.44 13.56
CA PHE A 106 7.14 -14.08 14.54
C PHE A 106 7.20 -12.63 15.02
N CYS A 107 7.97 -11.76 14.36
CA CYS A 107 8.09 -10.34 14.75
C CYS A 107 6.94 -9.43 14.29
N ASP A 108 6.06 -9.85 13.40
CA ASP A 108 5.08 -8.97 12.74
C ASP A 108 3.59 -9.28 13.03
N GLU A 109 3.27 -10.24 13.90
CA GLU A 109 1.88 -10.47 14.29
C GLU A 109 1.57 -9.83 15.65
N GLU A 110 0.70 -8.82 15.65
CA GLU A 110 0.09 -8.25 16.85
C GLU A 110 -0.69 -9.35 17.60
N MET A 111 -0.25 -9.63 18.82
CA MET A 111 -1.01 -10.46 19.75
C MET A 111 -2.26 -9.70 20.17
N PRO A 112 -3.44 -10.36 20.28
CA PRO A 112 -4.62 -9.73 20.87
C PRO A 112 -4.29 -9.24 22.27
N THR A 113 -4.68 -8.01 22.58
CA THR A 113 -4.48 -7.36 23.87
C THR A 113 -5.35 -8.02 24.93
N GLU A 114 -4.92 -7.97 26.20
CA GLU A 114 -5.64 -8.55 27.35
C GLU A 114 -7.08 -8.01 27.52
N GLU A 115 -7.44 -6.92 26.88
CA GLU A 115 -8.81 -6.37 26.85
C GLU A 115 -9.82 -7.26 26.10
N ASP A 116 -9.35 -8.14 25.21
CA ASP A 116 -10.20 -9.11 24.49
C ASP A 116 -10.52 -10.38 25.30
N LEU A 117 -9.92 -10.57 26.47
CA LEU A 117 -10.07 -11.74 27.34
C LEU A 117 -10.94 -11.50 28.58
N GLU A 118 -11.38 -10.27 28.86
CA GLU A 118 -12.20 -9.96 30.06
C GLU A 118 -13.72 -10.04 29.86
N ALA A 119 -14.19 -10.50 28.70
CA ALA A 119 -15.64 -10.60 28.40
C ALA A 119 -16.22 -12.01 28.56
N ALA A 120 -15.87 -12.75 29.61
CA ALA A 120 -16.60 -13.97 29.98
C ALA A 120 -16.90 -14.01 31.48
N PRO A 121 -18.15 -14.35 31.89
CA PRO A 121 -18.62 -14.13 33.25
C PRO A 121 -18.06 -15.15 34.24
N GLN A 122 -17.66 -14.60 35.41
CA GLN A 122 -17.26 -15.37 36.57
C GLN A 122 -18.42 -16.14 37.15
N THR A 123 -18.24 -17.44 37.35
CA THR A 123 -19.07 -18.24 38.28
C THR A 123 -18.21 -18.70 39.45
N THR A 124 -18.57 -18.19 40.59
CA THR A 124 -18.16 -18.55 41.94
C THR A 124 -18.55 -19.98 42.28
N THR A 125 -17.68 -20.76 42.90
CA THR A 125 -18.09 -21.66 43.99
C THR A 125 -16.91 -22.03 44.90
N ASP A 126 -17.25 -21.95 46.15
CA ASP A 126 -16.56 -22.20 47.40
C ASP A 126 -16.08 -23.63 47.66
N ASN A 127 -15.11 -23.70 48.56
CA ASN A 127 -14.98 -24.67 49.67
C ASN A 127 -14.07 -25.90 49.55
N LYS A 128 -13.08 -25.97 50.33
CA LYS A 128 -12.86 -26.65 51.66
C LYS A 128 -11.45 -27.19 51.84
N ARG A 129 -10.86 -26.83 52.98
CA ARG A 129 -9.77 -27.49 53.71
C ARG A 129 -10.28 -28.75 54.47
N PRO A 130 -9.45 -29.44 55.24
CA PRO A 130 -8.06 -29.95 55.31
C PRO A 130 -8.02 -31.48 55.62
N PRO A 131 -7.12 -32.21 56.28
CA PRO A 131 -6.18 -31.88 57.35
C PRO A 131 -4.80 -32.61 57.38
N ASP A 132 -3.92 -32.06 58.21
CA ASP A 132 -2.95 -32.64 59.19
C ASP A 132 -2.15 -33.92 58.98
N SER A 133 -0.85 -33.79 59.21
CA SER A 133 -0.04 -34.36 60.34
C SER A 133 1.45 -34.40 59.93
N GLN A 134 2.45 -34.12 60.64
CA GLN A 134 2.89 -34.29 62.00
C GLN A 134 4.33 -33.77 62.12
N GLU A 135 4.66 -33.35 63.25
CA GLU A 135 5.85 -32.81 63.82
C GLU A 135 7.17 -33.49 63.55
N SER A 136 8.25 -32.69 63.40
CA SER A 136 9.50 -32.98 64.10
C SER A 136 10.20 -31.68 64.49
N THR A 137 10.39 -31.57 65.76
CA THR A 137 11.04 -30.53 66.53
C THR A 137 12.53 -30.41 66.25
N PHE A 138 12.99 -29.19 65.89
CA PHE A 138 14.23 -28.58 66.38
C PHE A 138 14.09 -27.06 66.36
N SER A 139 14.25 -26.45 67.53
CA SER A 139 14.08 -25.04 67.85
C SER A 139 15.23 -24.19 67.36
N THR A 140 14.95 -23.30 66.43
CA THR A 140 15.66 -22.02 66.27
C THR A 140 14.65 -20.89 66.38
N PRO A 141 14.98 -19.74 67.03
CA PRO A 141 14.01 -18.69 67.25
C PRO A 141 13.45 -18.16 65.96
N PRO A 142 12.13 -17.81 65.90
CA PRO A 142 11.49 -17.42 64.66
C PRO A 142 12.00 -16.03 64.25
N LYS A 143 12.76 -16.01 63.14
CA LYS A 143 12.90 -14.77 62.34
C LYS A 143 11.52 -14.43 61.85
N ARG A 144 10.99 -13.27 62.19
CA ARG A 144 9.75 -12.71 61.60
C ARG A 144 9.84 -12.83 60.12
N PRO A 145 8.84 -13.36 59.39
CA PRO A 145 8.84 -13.43 57.95
C PRO A 145 8.85 -11.99 57.41
N ARG A 146 9.95 -11.63 56.75
CA ARG A 146 10.10 -10.32 56.09
C ARG A 146 9.17 -10.36 54.89
N VAL A 147 8.22 -9.42 54.81
CA VAL A 147 7.36 -9.26 53.64
C VAL A 147 8.27 -8.87 52.48
N GLN A 148 8.36 -9.70 51.46
CA GLN A 148 9.18 -9.42 50.30
C GLN A 148 8.57 -8.23 49.54
N PRO A 149 9.36 -7.23 49.13
CA PRO A 149 8.86 -6.10 48.34
C PRO A 149 8.39 -6.57 46.98
N THR A 150 7.22 -6.10 46.58
CA THR A 150 6.61 -6.36 45.29
C THR A 150 6.93 -5.28 44.25
N ASP A 151 7.31 -4.08 44.72
CA ASP A 151 7.62 -2.92 43.89
C ASP A 151 8.96 -2.27 44.36
N PRO A 152 9.66 -1.57 43.44
CA PRO A 152 10.81 -0.75 43.83
C PRO A 152 10.36 0.39 44.76
N PRO A 153 11.29 1.02 45.52
CA PRO A 153 11.01 2.17 46.38
C PRO A 153 10.21 3.26 45.67
N GLN A 154 9.23 3.86 46.35
CA GLN A 154 8.27 4.77 45.70
C GLN A 154 8.91 6.03 45.12
N ASP A 155 9.95 6.55 45.75
CA ASP A 155 10.74 7.73 45.35
C ASP A 155 11.44 7.52 44.00
N LEU A 156 11.73 6.23 43.62
CA LEU A 156 12.38 5.88 42.37
C LEU A 156 11.40 5.77 41.19
N LYS A 157 10.09 5.64 41.45
CA LYS A 157 9.09 5.40 40.39
C LYS A 157 9.09 6.46 39.26
N GLN A 158 9.39 7.72 39.60
CA GLN A 158 9.45 8.82 38.62
C GLN A 158 10.59 8.71 37.58
N TYR A 159 11.59 7.88 37.85
CA TYR A 159 12.73 7.63 36.97
C TYR A 159 12.61 6.34 36.18
N LEU A 160 11.63 5.47 36.54
CA LEU A 160 11.48 4.12 36.01
C LEU A 160 10.31 3.99 35.04
N SER A 161 10.43 3.06 34.11
CA SER A 161 9.33 2.69 33.23
C SER A 161 8.24 1.95 34.02
N GLN A 162 6.99 2.37 33.87
CA GLN A 162 5.84 1.71 34.49
C GLN A 162 5.44 0.41 33.80
N ALA A 163 5.90 0.17 32.56
CA ALA A 163 5.58 -1.02 31.80
C ALA A 163 6.33 -2.25 32.31
N LEU A 164 5.61 -3.19 32.92
CA LEU A 164 6.13 -4.48 33.41
C LEU A 164 6.53 -5.43 32.26
N PHE A 165 5.74 -5.41 31.18
CA PHE A 165 5.90 -6.26 29.99
C PHE A 165 5.88 -5.38 28.74
N SER A 166 7.01 -4.75 28.44
CA SER A 166 7.16 -3.97 27.22
C SER A 166 8.07 -4.71 26.24
N ASN A 167 7.67 -4.83 25.00
CA ASN A 167 8.55 -5.23 23.90
C ASN A 167 9.63 -4.19 23.58
N LYS A 168 9.56 -3.04 24.27
CA LYS A 168 10.51 -1.95 24.10
C LYS A 168 11.88 -2.35 24.65
N THR A 169 12.90 -2.20 23.83
CA THR A 169 14.29 -2.41 24.25
C THR A 169 14.85 -1.14 24.87
N MET A 170 15.63 -1.28 25.95
CA MET A 170 16.25 -0.19 26.69
C MET A 170 17.74 -0.49 26.91
N SER A 171 18.54 0.54 27.15
CA SER A 171 19.97 0.45 27.43
C SER A 171 20.25 0.49 28.93
N THR A 172 19.32 0.95 29.76
CA THR A 172 19.54 1.20 31.18
C THR A 172 18.47 0.54 32.04
N PHE A 173 18.92 -0.13 33.10
CA PHE A 173 18.08 -0.95 33.97
C PHE A 173 18.40 -0.70 35.43
N LEU A 174 17.37 -0.83 36.29
CA LEU A 174 17.53 -0.89 37.75
C LEU A 174 17.10 -2.27 38.22
N LEU A 175 18.00 -2.96 38.93
CA LEU A 175 17.73 -4.25 39.57
C LEU A 175 17.69 -4.02 41.10
N TYR A 176 16.62 -4.47 41.77
CA TYR A 176 16.43 -4.37 43.18
C TYR A 176 16.39 -5.78 43.79
N THR A 177 17.25 -6.08 44.74
CA THR A 177 17.44 -7.42 45.34
C THR A 177 17.96 -7.30 46.77
N THR A 178 18.09 -8.42 47.46
CA THR A 178 18.64 -8.48 48.85
C THR A 178 20.13 -8.16 48.89
N LYS A 179 20.59 -7.65 50.04
CA LYS A 179 21.98 -7.32 50.32
C LYS A 179 22.94 -8.50 50.10
N GLU A 180 22.51 -9.71 50.44
CA GLU A 180 23.31 -10.93 50.26
C GLU A 180 23.59 -11.30 48.81
N LYS A 181 22.59 -11.07 47.91
CA LYS A 181 22.69 -11.44 46.50
C LYS A 181 23.29 -10.32 45.65
N GLY A 182 23.21 -9.07 46.09
CA GLY A 182 23.70 -7.88 45.37
C GLY A 182 25.11 -8.05 44.79
N PRO A 183 26.14 -8.44 45.60
CA PRO A 183 27.51 -8.50 45.11
C PRO A 183 27.73 -9.55 44.01
N SER A 184 27.11 -10.75 44.14
CA SER A 184 27.22 -11.82 43.14
C SER A 184 26.46 -11.47 41.84
N LEU A 185 25.27 -10.88 41.98
CA LEU A 185 24.44 -10.45 40.84
C LEU A 185 25.13 -9.33 40.07
N PHE A 186 25.71 -8.35 40.78
CA PHE A 186 26.42 -7.22 40.16
C PHE A 186 27.53 -7.70 39.22
N LYS A 187 28.41 -8.59 39.68
CA LYS A 187 29.48 -9.14 38.85
C LYS A 187 28.96 -9.90 37.62
N LYS A 188 27.93 -10.73 37.81
CA LYS A 188 27.35 -11.55 36.75
C LYS A 188 26.63 -10.74 35.66
N VAL A 189 25.91 -9.66 36.01
CA VAL A 189 25.24 -8.85 35.01
C VAL A 189 26.23 -8.00 34.21
N ILE A 190 27.30 -7.51 34.84
CA ILE A 190 28.37 -6.78 34.16
C ILE A 190 29.05 -7.69 33.13
N GLU A 191 29.43 -8.91 33.55
CA GLU A 191 30.09 -9.86 32.67
C GLU A 191 29.21 -10.27 31.48
N LYS A 192 27.92 -10.59 31.73
CA LYS A 192 27.00 -11.06 30.70
C LYS A 192 26.60 -10.03 29.68
N PHE A 193 26.32 -8.80 30.12
CA PHE A 193 25.79 -7.74 29.29
C PHE A 193 26.85 -6.70 28.88
N HIS A 194 28.12 -6.95 29.23
CA HIS A 194 29.25 -6.05 28.92
C HIS A 194 28.94 -4.58 29.29
N ALA A 195 28.52 -4.37 30.54
CA ALA A 195 28.05 -3.07 30.99
C ALA A 195 29.03 -1.95 30.63
N SER A 196 28.53 -0.88 30.02
CA SER A 196 29.26 0.36 29.78
C SER A 196 29.48 1.13 31.09
N PHE A 197 28.50 1.04 32.00
CA PHE A 197 28.57 1.52 33.36
C PHE A 197 27.68 0.70 34.27
N ALA A 198 28.11 0.41 35.49
CA ALA A 198 27.27 -0.18 36.51
C ALA A 198 27.68 0.35 37.89
N SER A 199 26.68 0.56 38.73
CA SER A 199 26.87 0.93 40.13
C SER A 199 25.95 0.16 41.05
N ARG A 200 26.44 -0.18 42.25
CA ARG A 200 25.67 -0.89 43.27
C ARG A 200 25.49 0.02 44.49
N HIS A 201 24.24 0.17 44.87
CA HIS A 201 23.84 1.04 45.99
C HIS A 201 23.19 0.23 47.10
N GLY A 202 23.44 0.62 48.33
CA GLY A 202 22.82 0.05 49.53
C GLY A 202 21.59 0.81 49.93
N LEU A 203 20.55 0.09 50.35
CA LEU A 203 19.37 0.63 51.00
C LEU A 203 19.03 -0.27 52.18
N GLU A 204 19.38 0.13 53.40
CA GLU A 204 19.22 -0.65 54.64
C GLU A 204 19.76 -2.09 54.49
N GLU A 205 18.88 -3.07 54.35
CA GLU A 205 19.24 -4.50 54.16
C GLU A 205 19.11 -4.99 52.70
N ASP A 206 18.87 -4.10 51.72
CA ASP A 206 18.69 -4.40 50.32
C ASP A 206 19.73 -3.72 49.43
N ASN A 207 19.86 -4.16 48.20
CA ASN A 207 20.77 -3.60 47.23
C ASN A 207 20.03 -3.22 45.95
N LEU A 208 20.42 -2.09 45.38
CA LEU A 208 20.01 -1.63 44.06
C LEU A 208 21.23 -1.65 43.14
N ILE A 209 21.05 -2.21 41.95
CA ILE A 209 22.07 -2.25 40.89
C ILE A 209 21.57 -1.41 39.73
N PHE A 210 22.27 -0.35 39.45
CA PHE A 210 22.08 0.46 38.26
C PHE A 210 22.99 -0.08 37.18
N LEU A 211 22.43 -0.44 36.02
CA LEU A 211 23.12 -1.12 34.93
C LEU A 211 22.90 -0.39 33.62
N MET A 212 23.97 0.04 32.96
CA MET A 212 23.95 0.56 31.59
C MET A 212 24.65 -0.42 30.66
N THR A 213 24.01 -0.73 29.53
CA THR A 213 24.53 -1.67 28.52
C THR A 213 24.75 -0.97 27.18
N PRO A 214 25.79 -1.32 26.40
CA PRO A 214 26.04 -0.72 25.10
C PRO A 214 24.97 -1.05 24.07
N ASN A 215 24.31 -2.22 24.24
CA ASN A 215 23.24 -2.68 23.37
C ASN A 215 21.89 -2.58 24.09
N LYS A 216 20.82 -2.30 23.34
CA LYS A 216 19.46 -2.26 23.87
C LYS A 216 18.94 -3.68 24.13
N HIS A 217 18.43 -3.94 25.32
CA HIS A 217 17.85 -5.23 25.74
C HIS A 217 16.41 -5.04 26.22
N ARG A 218 15.62 -6.13 26.15
CA ARG A 218 14.28 -6.16 26.78
C ARG A 218 14.44 -6.34 28.30
N VAL A 219 13.57 -5.73 29.09
CA VAL A 219 13.53 -5.91 30.56
C VAL A 219 13.44 -7.40 30.90
N SER A 220 12.62 -8.17 30.15
CA SER A 220 12.48 -9.62 30.33
C SER A 220 13.79 -10.40 30.16
N ALA A 221 14.67 -9.98 29.27
CA ALA A 221 15.97 -10.65 29.06
C ALA A 221 16.89 -10.47 30.28
N ILE A 222 16.93 -9.27 30.85
CA ILE A 222 17.68 -8.99 32.08
C ILE A 222 17.06 -9.75 33.26
N THR A 223 15.72 -9.73 33.39
CA THR A 223 14.98 -10.44 34.44
C THR A 223 15.23 -11.95 34.37
N ASN A 224 15.10 -12.58 33.20
CA ASN A 224 15.30 -14.02 33.01
C ASN A 224 16.73 -14.45 33.31
N PHE A 225 17.71 -13.62 33.04
CA PHE A 225 19.09 -13.89 33.40
C PHE A 225 19.31 -13.75 34.89
N ALA A 226 18.90 -12.62 35.51
CA ALA A 226 19.13 -12.29 36.91
C ALA A 226 18.35 -13.23 37.86
N SER A 227 17.17 -13.71 37.50
CA SER A 227 16.36 -14.64 38.30
C SER A 227 17.05 -15.98 38.55
N ARG A 228 17.95 -16.42 37.68
CA ARG A 228 18.74 -17.67 37.88
C ARG A 228 19.64 -17.60 39.10
N PHE A 229 20.00 -16.38 39.54
CA PHE A 229 20.88 -16.19 40.72
C PHE A 229 20.11 -15.75 41.97
N CYS A 230 18.82 -15.45 41.82
CA CYS A 230 17.91 -14.96 42.87
C CYS A 230 16.74 -15.93 43.12
N THR A 231 16.99 -17.24 43.17
CA THR A 231 15.92 -18.26 43.28
C THR A 231 15.19 -18.26 44.63
N VAL A 232 15.84 -17.80 45.68
CA VAL A 232 15.29 -17.76 47.06
C VAL A 232 15.07 -16.32 47.57
N SER A 233 15.55 -15.33 46.82
CA SER A 233 15.46 -13.90 47.19
C SER A 233 14.59 -13.16 46.15
N PHE A 234 13.97 -12.08 46.55
CA PHE A 234 13.23 -11.24 45.61
C PHE A 234 14.18 -10.62 44.56
N LEU A 235 13.66 -10.40 43.39
CA LEU A 235 14.31 -9.67 42.31
C LEU A 235 13.26 -8.83 41.56
N ILE A 236 13.48 -7.53 41.48
CA ILE A 236 12.65 -6.61 40.71
C ILE A 236 13.56 -5.93 39.71
N VAL A 237 13.21 -6.01 38.41
CA VAL A 237 13.94 -5.35 37.32
C VAL A 237 13.03 -4.35 36.65
N ARG A 238 13.49 -3.14 36.44
CA ARG A 238 12.80 -2.06 35.74
C ARG A 238 13.72 -1.38 34.74
N GLY A 239 13.16 -0.94 33.62
CA GLY A 239 13.86 -0.06 32.70
C GLY A 239 13.92 1.36 33.24
N VAL A 240 15.00 2.07 32.99
CA VAL A 240 15.24 3.44 33.44
C VAL A 240 14.91 4.41 32.30
N ILE A 241 14.16 5.49 32.59
CA ILE A 241 13.79 6.53 31.63
C ILE A 241 14.67 7.78 31.78
N LYS A 242 15.01 8.13 33.04
CA LYS A 242 15.84 9.30 33.37
C LYS A 242 17.13 8.82 34.01
N GLU A 243 18.09 8.47 33.21
CA GLU A 243 19.30 7.72 33.59
C GLU A 243 20.17 8.49 34.56
N TYR A 244 20.63 9.68 34.17
CA TYR A 244 21.49 10.51 35.03
C TYR A 244 20.79 10.99 36.30
N ALA A 245 19.53 11.40 36.19
CA ALA A 245 18.77 11.85 37.33
C ALA A 245 18.54 10.71 38.35
N LEU A 246 18.32 9.48 37.91
CA LEU A 246 18.25 8.30 38.79
C LEU A 246 19.59 8.06 39.49
N TYR A 247 20.69 8.06 38.71
CA TYR A 247 22.02 7.86 39.29
C TYR A 247 22.34 8.91 40.37
N CYS A 248 22.12 10.19 40.10
CA CYS A 248 22.31 11.25 41.10
C CYS A 248 21.45 11.02 42.33
N HIS A 249 20.19 10.58 42.18
CA HIS A 249 19.31 10.27 43.29
C HIS A 249 19.82 9.08 44.14
N LEU A 250 20.38 8.05 43.49
CA LEU A 250 20.96 6.88 44.14
C LEU A 250 22.30 7.18 44.85
N CYS A 251 22.93 8.31 44.58
CA CYS A 251 24.14 8.77 45.28
C CYS A 251 23.87 9.59 46.57
N VAL A 252 22.58 9.88 46.86
CA VAL A 252 22.16 10.70 48.02
C VAL A 252 21.41 9.80 49.01
N LEU A 253 21.52 10.10 50.33
CA LEU A 253 20.75 9.39 51.37
C LEU A 253 19.25 9.32 51.03
N PRO A 254 18.58 8.18 51.24
CA PRO A 254 18.97 7.02 52.06
C PRO A 254 19.84 5.97 51.33
N TYR A 255 20.15 6.18 50.09
CA TYR A 255 20.99 5.27 49.29
C TYR A 255 22.47 5.55 49.54
N CYS A 256 23.31 4.51 49.51
CA CYS A 256 24.76 4.68 49.61
C CYS A 256 25.46 3.92 48.49
N VAL A 257 26.38 4.55 47.80
CA VAL A 257 27.23 3.92 46.79
C VAL A 257 28.14 2.90 47.45
N ILE A 258 28.12 1.64 46.98
CA ILE A 258 28.97 0.58 47.54
C ILE A 258 30.13 0.26 46.57
N GLU A 259 29.84 0.14 45.30
CA GLU A 259 30.86 -0.09 44.27
C GLU A 259 30.38 0.38 42.88
N GLU A 260 31.33 0.83 42.09
CA GLU A 260 31.10 1.34 40.74
C GLU A 260 32.15 0.83 39.78
N THR A 261 31.78 0.69 38.48
CA THR A 261 32.71 0.24 37.42
C THR A 261 33.68 1.31 36.98
N LEU A 262 33.34 2.59 37.15
CA LEU A 262 34.17 3.74 36.79
C LEU A 262 34.55 4.52 38.07
N GLN A 263 35.85 4.75 38.26
CA GLN A 263 36.30 5.62 39.36
C GLN A 263 35.87 7.08 39.10
N GLY A 264 35.10 7.64 40.03
CA GLY A 264 34.57 9.02 39.95
C GLY A 264 33.12 9.08 39.49
N GLY A 265 32.47 7.95 39.32
CA GLY A 265 31.05 7.85 39.03
C GLY A 265 30.63 8.29 37.65
N LEU A 266 29.33 8.35 37.41
CA LEU A 266 28.73 8.74 36.15
C LEU A 266 28.63 10.26 36.08
N GLN A 267 29.23 10.90 35.09
CA GLN A 267 29.20 12.36 34.90
C GLN A 267 28.15 12.73 33.86
N GLU A 268 27.57 13.91 33.93
CA GLU A 268 26.60 14.44 32.99
C GLU A 268 27.14 14.49 31.55
N SER A 269 28.45 14.72 31.42
CA SER A 269 29.16 14.69 30.15
C SER A 269 29.08 13.34 29.42
N PHE A 270 28.83 12.22 30.10
CA PHE A 270 28.60 10.92 29.53
C PHE A 270 27.31 10.86 28.68
N PHE A 271 26.33 11.69 29.06
CA PHE A 271 25.07 11.85 28.35
C PHE A 271 25.07 13.05 27.40
N CYS A 272 26.01 13.98 27.58
CA CYS A 272 26.19 15.15 26.70
C CYS A 272 27.00 14.82 25.44
N ALA A 273 27.76 13.71 25.41
CA ALA A 273 28.47 13.26 24.22
C ALA A 273 27.56 12.62 23.15
N GLU A 274 26.33 12.31 23.51
CA GLU A 274 25.23 11.96 22.59
C GLU A 274 24.04 12.94 22.78
N LYS A 275 24.27 14.26 22.79
CA LYS A 275 23.37 15.05 21.97
C LYS A 275 23.71 14.57 20.54
N GLU A 276 22.99 13.52 20.11
CA GLU A 276 22.71 13.28 18.73
C GLU A 276 22.58 14.68 18.12
N GLU A 277 23.49 15.05 17.19
CA GLU A 277 23.09 15.92 16.11
C GLU A 277 21.66 15.53 15.86
N ASP A 278 20.72 16.45 15.98
CA ASP A 278 19.33 16.21 15.64
C ASP A 278 19.37 15.35 14.38
N THR A 279 19.27 14.05 14.52
CA THR A 279 19.14 13.16 13.38
C THR A 279 17.78 13.54 12.88
N GLN A 280 17.79 14.52 11.97
CA GLN A 280 16.60 14.98 11.29
C GLN A 280 15.99 13.73 10.70
N ASN A 281 14.99 13.22 11.37
CA ASN A 281 14.26 12.06 10.90
C ASN A 281 13.47 12.50 9.67
N VAL A 282 13.35 11.60 8.71
CA VAL A 282 12.51 11.85 7.53
C VAL A 282 11.13 12.34 7.97
N SER A 283 10.75 13.52 7.52
CA SER A 283 9.38 14.02 7.70
C SER A 283 8.44 13.26 6.76
N TRP A 284 7.78 12.24 7.28
CA TRP A 284 6.76 11.49 6.54
C TRP A 284 5.56 12.37 6.14
N LYS A 285 5.31 13.46 6.89
CA LYS A 285 4.25 14.44 6.59
C LYS A 285 4.50 15.16 5.29
N ASP A 286 5.74 15.59 5.03
CA ASP A 286 6.11 16.28 3.79
C ASP A 286 5.98 15.31 2.59
N VAL A 287 6.34 14.03 2.80
CA VAL A 287 6.11 12.98 1.79
C VAL A 287 4.63 12.82 1.49
N GLN A 288 3.78 12.87 2.52
CA GLN A 288 2.32 12.77 2.37
C GLN A 288 1.74 14.01 1.68
N GLU A 289 2.17 15.21 2.04
CA GLU A 289 1.72 16.46 1.39
C GLU A 289 2.07 16.48 -0.09
N PHE A 290 3.28 16.07 -0.43
CA PHE A 290 3.68 15.88 -1.82
C PHE A 290 2.82 14.82 -2.53
N ALA A 291 2.61 13.65 -1.94
CA ALA A 291 1.76 12.61 -2.50
C ALA A 291 0.31 13.10 -2.74
N ILE A 292 -0.23 13.91 -1.82
CA ILE A 292 -1.55 14.54 -1.95
C ILE A 292 -1.55 15.56 -3.09
N SER A 293 -0.50 16.37 -3.24
CA SER A 293 -0.41 17.42 -4.27
C SER A 293 -0.41 16.84 -5.68
N ILE A 294 0.37 15.75 -5.90
CA ILE A 294 0.41 15.03 -7.18
C ILE A 294 -0.71 14.02 -7.35
N GLY A 295 -1.45 13.72 -6.27
CA GLY A 295 -2.60 12.82 -6.28
C GLY A 295 -2.27 11.37 -6.61
N THR A 296 -1.03 10.91 -6.37
CA THR A 296 -0.62 9.53 -6.67
C THR A 296 -1.04 8.55 -5.58
N ASP A 297 -1.43 7.34 -6.01
CA ASP A 297 -1.67 6.17 -5.17
C ASP A 297 -0.66 5.04 -5.47
N ASP A 298 0.41 5.35 -6.21
CA ASP A 298 1.50 4.43 -6.51
C ASP A 298 2.70 4.69 -5.57
N VAL A 299 2.94 3.72 -4.68
CA VAL A 299 4.04 3.76 -3.69
C VAL A 299 5.41 3.85 -4.35
N HIS A 300 5.61 3.11 -5.46
CA HIS A 300 6.91 3.07 -6.13
C HIS A 300 7.17 4.33 -6.94
N LEU A 301 6.14 4.91 -7.55
CA LEU A 301 6.23 6.19 -8.24
C LEU A 301 6.58 7.31 -7.26
N LEU A 302 5.90 7.36 -6.11
CA LEU A 302 6.19 8.32 -5.03
C LEU A 302 7.63 8.18 -4.53
N MET A 303 8.08 6.94 -4.30
CA MET A 303 9.45 6.65 -3.89
C MET A 303 10.46 7.11 -4.95
N GLY A 304 10.16 6.90 -6.22
CA GLY A 304 11.00 7.35 -7.34
C GLY A 304 11.17 8.87 -7.37
N TYR A 305 10.09 9.63 -7.24
CA TYR A 305 10.17 11.10 -7.16
C TYR A 305 11.02 11.58 -5.98
N TYR A 306 10.84 10.98 -4.80
CA TYR A 306 11.62 11.37 -3.63
C TYR A 306 13.10 11.03 -3.75
N LEU A 307 13.43 9.91 -4.39
CA LEU A 307 14.83 9.56 -4.70
C LEU A 307 15.45 10.54 -5.72
N GLU A 308 14.69 10.98 -6.73
CA GLU A 308 15.12 12.02 -7.67
C GLU A 308 15.37 13.35 -6.95
N PHE A 309 14.50 13.77 -6.03
CA PHE A 309 14.68 15.00 -5.26
C PHE A 309 15.91 14.98 -4.33
N SER A 310 16.51 13.82 -4.07
CA SER A 310 17.74 13.73 -3.28
C SER A 310 19.01 14.17 -4.04
N ALA A 311 18.92 14.36 -5.35
CA ALA A 311 20.01 14.94 -6.15
C ALA A 311 20.05 16.47 -6.01
N PRO A 312 21.19 17.13 -6.19
CA PRO A 312 21.25 18.59 -6.18
C PRO A 312 20.34 19.20 -7.24
N TYR A 313 19.48 20.12 -6.85
CA TYR A 313 18.55 20.78 -7.78
C TYR A 313 19.25 21.68 -8.78
N THR A 314 20.47 22.17 -8.47
CA THR A 314 21.33 22.99 -9.36
C THR A 314 21.76 22.24 -10.63
N ASP A 315 21.95 20.92 -10.52
CA ASP A 315 22.44 20.07 -11.61
C ASP A 315 21.35 19.22 -12.25
N CYS A 316 20.10 19.45 -11.84
CA CYS A 316 18.97 18.65 -12.29
C CYS A 316 18.50 19.08 -13.70
N ALA A 317 18.62 18.18 -14.68
CA ALA A 317 18.18 18.42 -16.05
C ALA A 317 16.66 18.73 -16.15
N LYS A 318 15.83 18.20 -15.25
CA LYS A 318 14.40 18.47 -15.19
C LYS A 318 14.08 19.85 -14.59
N CYS A 319 14.93 20.36 -13.69
CA CYS A 319 14.79 21.72 -13.16
C CYS A 319 15.19 22.80 -14.17
N ILE A 320 16.09 22.49 -15.11
CA ILE A 320 16.53 23.40 -16.17
C ILE A 320 15.47 23.51 -17.26
N LYS A 321 14.69 22.46 -17.49
CA LYS A 321 13.54 22.49 -18.40
C LYS A 321 12.37 23.18 -17.73
N PRO A 322 11.45 23.84 -18.50
CA PRO A 322 10.30 24.55 -17.94
C PRO A 322 9.21 23.64 -17.32
N GLU A 323 9.57 22.47 -16.83
CA GLU A 323 8.69 21.63 -16.02
C GLU A 323 8.55 22.24 -14.61
N LYS A 324 7.74 23.28 -14.50
CA LYS A 324 7.55 24.09 -13.28
C LYS A 324 7.25 23.26 -12.02
N ILE A 325 6.47 22.18 -12.14
CA ILE A 325 6.10 21.34 -11.00
C ILE A 325 7.35 20.71 -10.37
N HIS A 326 8.23 20.09 -11.19
CA HIS A 326 9.41 19.43 -10.67
C HIS A 326 10.34 20.42 -9.95
N GLN A 327 10.53 21.63 -10.51
CA GLN A 327 11.39 22.67 -9.94
C GLN A 327 10.90 23.12 -8.57
N GLU A 328 9.61 23.41 -8.44
CA GLU A 328 8.98 23.86 -7.20
C GLU A 328 9.14 22.81 -6.09
N PHE A 329 8.75 21.57 -6.37
CA PHE A 329 8.82 20.49 -5.40
C PHE A 329 10.25 20.03 -5.12
N HIS A 330 11.15 20.02 -6.11
CA HIS A 330 12.53 19.58 -5.92
C HIS A 330 13.24 20.45 -4.87
N MET A 331 13.17 21.77 -4.99
CA MET A 331 13.79 22.67 -4.03
C MET A 331 13.16 22.54 -2.63
N MET A 332 11.84 22.44 -2.56
CA MET A 332 11.09 22.32 -1.31
C MET A 332 11.42 21.02 -0.55
N HIS A 333 11.51 19.91 -1.26
CA HIS A 333 11.68 18.59 -0.66
C HIS A 333 13.13 18.09 -0.61
N TYR A 334 14.11 18.85 -1.14
CA TYR A 334 15.50 18.41 -1.27
C TYR A 334 16.11 17.91 0.04
N GLN A 335 15.99 18.67 1.12
CA GLN A 335 16.56 18.29 2.43
C GLN A 335 15.92 17.02 2.98
N ASN A 336 14.57 16.95 2.95
CA ASN A 336 13.86 15.77 3.42
C ASN A 336 14.14 14.54 2.52
N ALA A 337 14.36 14.75 1.23
CA ALA A 337 14.72 13.69 0.28
C ALA A 337 16.13 13.13 0.52
N GLN A 338 17.06 13.94 0.96
CA GLN A 338 18.40 13.45 1.37
C GLN A 338 18.32 12.54 2.59
N LEU A 339 17.50 12.92 3.59
CA LEU A 339 17.23 12.07 4.74
C LEU A 339 16.52 10.77 4.33
N PHE A 340 15.52 10.90 3.45
CA PHE A 340 14.79 9.76 2.90
C PHE A 340 15.69 8.77 2.16
N LYS A 341 16.68 9.24 1.37
CA LYS A 341 17.65 8.39 0.66
C LYS A 341 18.42 7.47 1.62
N ASN A 342 18.74 7.96 2.82
CA ASN A 342 19.48 7.23 3.84
C ASN A 342 18.58 6.36 4.76
N ALA A 343 17.25 6.50 4.65
CA ALA A 343 16.31 5.77 5.49
C ALA A 343 16.17 4.31 5.03
N LYS A 344 16.18 3.37 5.98
CA LYS A 344 15.99 1.92 5.71
C LYS A 344 14.55 1.54 5.41
N ASN A 345 13.57 2.37 5.82
CA ASN A 345 12.14 2.10 5.74
C ASN A 345 11.40 2.94 4.68
N GLN A 346 12.08 3.30 3.58
CA GLN A 346 11.56 4.16 2.49
C GLN A 346 10.17 3.71 2.00
N LYS A 347 10.00 2.40 1.75
CA LYS A 347 8.73 1.85 1.27
C LYS A 347 7.59 2.07 2.27
N ASN A 348 7.83 1.91 3.57
CA ASN A 348 6.81 2.09 4.60
C ASN A 348 6.39 3.56 4.71
N ILE A 349 7.34 4.50 4.62
CA ILE A 349 7.05 5.94 4.61
C ILE A 349 6.16 6.29 3.41
N CYS A 350 6.50 5.81 2.20
CA CYS A 350 5.70 6.03 1.01
C CYS A 350 4.33 5.35 1.11
N GLN A 351 4.23 4.15 1.71
CA GLN A 351 2.97 3.47 1.91
C GLN A 351 2.05 4.27 2.84
N GLN A 352 2.55 4.76 3.97
CA GLN A 352 1.78 5.62 4.89
C GLN A 352 1.31 6.91 4.21
N ALA A 353 2.14 7.51 3.36
CA ALA A 353 1.78 8.69 2.59
C ALA A 353 0.64 8.40 1.61
N VAL A 354 0.73 7.31 0.86
CA VAL A 354 -0.30 6.85 -0.08
C VAL A 354 -1.60 6.48 0.64
N ASP A 355 -1.53 5.81 1.78
CA ASP A 355 -2.70 5.50 2.61
C ASP A 355 -3.41 6.79 3.05
N GLY A 356 -2.66 7.85 3.37
CA GLY A 356 -3.20 9.18 3.65
C GLY A 356 -3.91 9.81 2.44
N VAL A 357 -3.37 9.66 1.22
CA VAL A 357 -4.03 10.11 -0.02
C VAL A 357 -5.36 9.38 -0.23
N ILE A 358 -5.35 8.04 -0.07
CA ILE A 358 -6.55 7.21 -0.21
C ILE A 358 -7.59 7.60 0.84
N ALA A 359 -7.18 7.77 2.11
CA ALA A 359 -8.06 8.19 3.19
C ALA A 359 -8.72 9.55 2.89
N LYS A 360 -7.94 10.54 2.44
CA LYS A 360 -8.45 11.87 2.06
C LYS A 360 -9.46 11.79 0.91
N ARG A 361 -9.15 11.00 -0.14
CA ARG A 361 -10.09 10.77 -1.26
C ARG A 361 -11.40 10.14 -0.78
N ARG A 362 -11.35 9.20 0.17
CA ARG A 362 -12.54 8.55 0.73
C ARG A 362 -13.41 9.50 1.55
N VAL A 363 -12.80 10.39 2.33
CA VAL A 363 -13.52 11.43 3.07
C VAL A 363 -14.22 12.36 2.08
N LEU A 364 -13.51 12.85 1.06
CA LEU A 364 -14.09 13.68 0.01
C LEU A 364 -15.25 12.96 -0.70
N ALA A 365 -15.05 11.70 -1.11
CA ALA A 365 -16.09 10.91 -1.77
C ALA A 365 -17.32 10.65 -0.87
N SER A 366 -17.17 10.66 0.45
CA SER A 366 -18.28 10.47 1.40
C SER A 366 -19.04 11.75 1.73
N SER A 367 -18.39 12.89 1.65
CA SER A 367 -18.95 14.22 2.01
C SER A 367 -19.39 15.05 0.80
N SER A 368 -18.84 14.75 -0.39
CA SER A 368 -19.12 15.51 -1.61
C SER A 368 -20.20 14.85 -2.47
N THR A 369 -20.94 15.67 -3.18
CA THR A 369 -21.84 15.25 -4.25
C THR A 369 -21.04 14.75 -5.46
N ARG A 370 -21.66 13.97 -6.34
CA ARG A 370 -20.99 13.55 -7.58
C ARG A 370 -20.66 14.74 -8.50
N GLU A 371 -21.44 15.81 -8.44
CA GLU A 371 -21.15 17.05 -9.16
C GLU A 371 -19.85 17.69 -8.65
N GLU A 372 -19.72 17.88 -7.34
CA GLU A 372 -18.50 18.41 -6.72
C GLU A 372 -17.25 17.57 -7.04
N LEU A 373 -17.38 16.24 -7.03
CA LEU A 373 -16.29 15.34 -7.42
C LEU A 373 -15.87 15.52 -8.88
N LEU A 374 -16.84 15.72 -9.80
CA LEU A 374 -16.55 16.01 -11.20
C LEU A 374 -15.90 17.41 -11.38
N VAL A 375 -16.35 18.40 -10.62
CA VAL A 375 -15.73 19.72 -10.59
C VAL A 375 -14.28 19.65 -10.13
N ASP A 376 -13.99 18.87 -9.09
CA ASP A 376 -12.61 18.68 -8.62
C ASP A 376 -11.75 17.92 -9.64
N ARG A 377 -12.35 16.99 -10.40
CA ARG A 377 -11.68 16.36 -11.54
C ARG A 377 -11.35 17.38 -12.63
N PHE A 378 -12.26 18.28 -12.94
CA PHE A 378 -12.01 19.36 -13.93
C PHE A 378 -10.94 20.33 -13.45
N LYS A 379 -10.92 20.70 -12.16
CA LYS A 379 -9.81 21.50 -11.57
C LYS A 379 -8.47 20.79 -11.71
N TYR A 380 -8.44 19.46 -11.56
CA TYR A 380 -7.23 18.68 -11.81
C TYR A 380 -6.81 18.73 -13.29
N LEU A 381 -7.76 18.58 -14.23
CA LEU A 381 -7.46 18.68 -15.66
C LEU A 381 -7.00 20.08 -16.06
N PHE A 382 -7.59 21.15 -15.51
CA PHE A 382 -7.10 22.51 -15.73
C PHE A 382 -5.65 22.69 -15.27
N ARG A 383 -5.29 22.15 -14.12
CA ARG A 383 -3.87 22.15 -13.67
C ARG A 383 -2.97 21.42 -14.66
N ARG A 384 -3.38 20.25 -15.16
CA ARG A 384 -2.65 19.56 -16.22
C ARG A 384 -2.53 20.41 -17.48
N MET A 385 -3.61 21.03 -17.93
CA MET A 385 -3.60 21.93 -19.09
C MET A 385 -2.61 23.09 -18.91
N ASP A 386 -2.59 23.72 -17.72
CA ASP A 386 -1.67 24.82 -17.40
C ASP A 386 -0.18 24.41 -17.55
N TYR A 387 0.16 23.11 -17.45
CA TYR A 387 1.53 22.59 -17.57
C TYR A 387 1.84 21.94 -18.93
N GLU A 388 0.90 21.15 -19.46
CA GLU A 388 1.11 20.31 -20.63
C GLU A 388 0.79 21.03 -21.93
N VAL A 389 -0.14 21.99 -21.89
CA VAL A 389 -0.60 22.71 -23.07
C VAL A 389 0.07 24.09 -23.16
N ASN A 390 0.87 24.31 -24.18
CA ASN A 390 1.51 25.58 -24.49
C ASN A 390 1.08 26.07 -25.87
N ASN A 391 1.55 27.24 -26.30
CA ASN A 391 1.17 27.86 -27.58
C ASN A 391 1.43 26.95 -28.80
N SER A 392 2.43 26.08 -28.77
CA SER A 392 2.77 25.18 -29.87
C SER A 392 2.01 23.83 -29.80
N THR A 393 1.47 23.44 -28.64
CA THR A 393 0.76 22.18 -28.47
C THR A 393 -0.77 22.35 -28.51
N ILE A 394 -1.28 23.55 -28.22
CA ILE A 394 -2.71 23.80 -28.22
C ILE A 394 -3.38 23.56 -29.58
N GLU A 395 -2.67 23.85 -30.66
CA GLU A 395 -3.15 23.59 -32.03
C GLU A 395 -3.31 22.07 -32.26
N ILE A 396 -2.40 21.26 -31.72
CA ILE A 396 -2.48 19.80 -31.78
C ILE A 396 -3.68 19.26 -30.99
N TYR A 397 -3.93 19.82 -29.79
CA TYR A 397 -5.10 19.47 -29.00
C TYR A 397 -6.39 19.89 -29.71
N MET A 398 -6.43 21.07 -30.32
CA MET A 398 -7.60 21.53 -31.09
C MET A 398 -7.80 20.72 -32.38
N ALA A 399 -6.75 20.26 -33.05
CA ALA A 399 -6.85 19.30 -34.13
C ALA A 399 -7.43 17.95 -33.62
N GLY A 400 -7.10 17.54 -32.40
CA GLY A 400 -7.76 16.41 -31.71
C GLY A 400 -9.25 16.66 -31.49
N VAL A 401 -9.65 17.85 -31.06
CA VAL A 401 -11.04 18.25 -30.92
C VAL A 401 -11.77 18.21 -32.27
N ALA A 402 -11.16 18.72 -33.34
CA ALA A 402 -11.71 18.67 -34.68
C ALA A 402 -11.89 17.21 -35.16
N TRP A 403 -10.90 16.34 -34.95
CA TRP A 403 -10.98 14.94 -35.31
C TRP A 403 -12.11 14.21 -34.55
N LEU A 404 -12.24 14.42 -33.24
CA LEU A 404 -13.31 13.83 -32.43
C LEU A 404 -14.70 14.38 -32.82
N THR A 405 -14.81 15.65 -33.20
CA THR A 405 -16.05 16.23 -33.75
C THR A 405 -16.37 15.62 -35.10
N CYS A 406 -15.38 15.37 -35.97
CA CYS A 406 -15.59 14.64 -37.23
C CYS A 406 -15.96 13.18 -37.00
N LEU A 407 -15.50 12.56 -35.91
CA LEU A 407 -15.91 11.21 -35.51
C LEU A 407 -17.40 11.19 -35.17
N ARG A 408 -17.89 12.21 -34.43
CA ARG A 408 -19.29 12.37 -34.06
C ARG A 408 -19.69 13.87 -34.09
N LYS A 409 -20.55 14.25 -35.05
CA LYS A 409 -21.00 15.62 -35.18
C LYS A 409 -21.86 16.13 -34.01
N ASP A 410 -22.48 15.22 -33.23
CA ASP A 410 -23.28 15.48 -32.03
C ASP A 410 -22.47 15.20 -30.73
N LEU A 411 -21.12 15.29 -30.79
CA LEU A 411 -20.27 14.88 -29.67
C LEU A 411 -20.42 15.75 -28.44
N ASP A 412 -20.61 17.08 -28.62
CA ASP A 412 -20.86 18.02 -27.52
C ASP A 412 -22.14 17.65 -26.75
N VAL A 413 -23.24 17.37 -27.48
CA VAL A 413 -24.54 16.97 -26.90
C VAL A 413 -24.39 15.58 -26.22
N LEU A 414 -23.71 14.65 -26.88
CA LEU A 414 -23.46 13.30 -26.32
C LEU A 414 -22.67 13.38 -25.03
N LEU A 415 -21.64 14.22 -25.00
CA LEU A 415 -20.76 14.37 -23.84
C LEU A 415 -21.52 15.02 -22.67
N LEU A 416 -22.32 16.04 -22.90
CA LEU A 416 -23.15 16.65 -21.87
C LEU A 416 -24.19 15.68 -21.31
N ASP A 417 -24.85 14.86 -22.17
CA ASP A 417 -25.79 13.82 -21.74
C ASP A 417 -25.09 12.76 -20.90
N TYR A 418 -23.87 12.37 -21.27
CA TYR A 418 -23.06 11.42 -20.50
C TYR A 418 -22.65 12.00 -19.13
N LEU A 419 -22.11 13.23 -19.10
CA LEU A 419 -21.71 13.91 -17.85
C LEU A 419 -22.90 14.03 -16.89
N LYS A 420 -24.06 14.45 -17.40
CA LYS A 420 -25.31 14.49 -16.63
C LYS A 420 -25.65 13.11 -16.08
N THR A 421 -25.55 12.06 -16.90
CA THR A 421 -25.86 10.69 -16.50
C THR A 421 -24.98 10.18 -15.37
N VAL A 422 -23.68 10.42 -15.46
CA VAL A 422 -22.74 9.95 -14.43
C VAL A 422 -22.83 10.76 -13.15
N VAL A 423 -23.24 12.01 -13.20
CA VAL A 423 -23.49 12.85 -12.03
C VAL A 423 -24.80 12.45 -11.35
N GLU A 424 -25.92 12.42 -12.07
CA GLU A 424 -27.23 12.04 -11.55
C GLU A 424 -27.25 10.59 -11.04
N ASN A 425 -26.51 9.71 -11.70
CA ASN A 425 -26.33 8.31 -11.32
C ASN A 425 -27.63 7.58 -10.99
N VAL A 426 -28.67 7.79 -11.80
CA VAL A 426 -30.01 7.22 -11.60
C VAL A 426 -29.99 5.71 -11.78
N PRO A 427 -30.50 4.90 -10.86
CA PRO A 427 -30.54 3.45 -10.99
C PRO A 427 -31.11 2.99 -12.33
N LYS A 428 -30.50 1.98 -12.94
CA LYS A 428 -30.81 1.38 -14.27
C LYS A 428 -30.54 2.27 -15.48
N ASN A 429 -30.32 3.60 -15.30
CA ASN A 429 -30.07 4.57 -16.38
C ASN A 429 -28.69 5.21 -16.25
N ARG A 430 -27.64 4.43 -16.08
CA ARG A 430 -26.31 4.92 -15.70
C ARG A 430 -25.17 4.50 -16.60
N TYR A 431 -25.48 3.74 -17.66
CA TYR A 431 -24.47 3.25 -18.61
C TYR A 431 -24.81 3.65 -20.04
N PHE A 432 -23.78 3.98 -20.81
CA PHE A 432 -23.85 4.13 -22.25
C PHE A 432 -23.21 2.93 -22.91
N LEU A 433 -23.77 2.51 -24.04
CA LEU A 433 -23.23 1.44 -24.86
C LEU A 433 -22.71 2.01 -26.18
N PHE A 434 -21.41 1.83 -26.47
CA PHE A 434 -20.79 2.13 -27.75
C PHE A 434 -20.69 0.85 -28.59
N LYS A 435 -21.47 0.78 -29.64
CA LYS A 435 -21.57 -0.41 -30.50
C LYS A 435 -21.21 -0.08 -31.95
N GLY A 436 -20.62 -1.00 -32.67
CA GLY A 436 -20.32 -0.90 -34.11
C GLY A 436 -19.10 -1.68 -34.54
N PRO A 437 -18.75 -1.68 -35.81
CA PRO A 437 -17.65 -2.45 -36.37
C PRO A 437 -16.29 -2.14 -35.71
N ILE A 438 -15.31 -2.99 -35.95
CA ILE A 438 -13.93 -2.79 -35.53
C ILE A 438 -13.33 -1.50 -36.15
N ASN A 439 -12.40 -0.85 -35.44
CA ASN A 439 -11.68 0.35 -35.91
C ASN A 439 -12.60 1.52 -36.29
N THR A 440 -13.64 1.78 -35.50
CA THR A 440 -14.56 2.91 -35.66
C THR A 440 -14.41 4.00 -34.64
N GLY A 441 -13.36 3.99 -33.80
CA GLY A 441 -13.09 5.02 -32.79
C GLY A 441 -13.85 4.86 -31.46
N LYS A 442 -14.57 3.73 -31.24
CA LYS A 442 -15.29 3.47 -29.98
C LYS A 442 -14.40 3.56 -28.77
N THR A 443 -13.31 2.75 -28.75
CA THR A 443 -12.35 2.70 -27.65
C THR A 443 -11.66 4.04 -27.46
N THR A 444 -11.31 4.74 -28.55
CA THR A 444 -10.66 6.05 -28.51
C THR A 444 -11.52 7.07 -27.77
N LEU A 445 -12.79 7.21 -28.17
CA LEU A 445 -13.70 8.14 -27.50
C LEU A 445 -14.01 7.69 -26.07
N ALA A 446 -14.23 6.39 -25.84
CA ALA A 446 -14.52 5.87 -24.49
C ALA A 446 -13.35 6.10 -23.53
N ALA A 447 -12.10 5.93 -24.00
CA ALA A 447 -10.91 6.20 -23.21
C ALA A 447 -10.78 7.69 -22.83
N ALA A 448 -11.02 8.59 -23.78
CA ALA A 448 -11.04 10.04 -23.51
C ALA A 448 -12.14 10.41 -22.51
N MET A 449 -13.35 9.84 -22.63
CA MET A 449 -14.44 10.09 -21.67
C MET A 449 -14.13 9.52 -20.28
N LEU A 450 -13.47 8.36 -20.22
CA LEU A 450 -13.01 7.77 -18.97
C LEU A 450 -11.98 8.67 -18.29
N ASP A 451 -11.01 9.19 -19.06
CA ASP A 451 -10.00 10.10 -18.53
C ASP A 451 -10.59 11.46 -18.15
N LEU A 452 -11.55 11.99 -18.90
CA LEU A 452 -12.25 13.23 -18.53
C LEU A 452 -12.89 13.14 -17.16
N CYS A 453 -13.62 12.06 -16.87
CA CYS A 453 -14.35 11.87 -15.63
C CYS A 453 -13.50 11.31 -14.51
N GLY A 454 -12.40 10.66 -14.84
CA GLY A 454 -11.63 9.82 -13.91
C GLY A 454 -12.31 8.47 -13.65
N GLY A 455 -11.55 7.39 -13.85
CA GLY A 455 -12.08 6.04 -13.70
C GLY A 455 -11.08 4.97 -14.10
N LYS A 456 -11.56 3.73 -14.18
CA LYS A 456 -10.75 2.57 -14.58
C LYS A 456 -11.44 1.77 -15.68
N ALA A 457 -10.63 1.28 -16.64
CA ALA A 457 -11.07 0.29 -17.59
C ALA A 457 -11.04 -1.10 -16.96
N LEU A 458 -12.05 -1.91 -17.24
CA LEU A 458 -12.27 -3.24 -16.69
C LEU A 458 -12.41 -4.25 -17.83
N ASN A 459 -11.70 -5.38 -17.72
CA ASN A 459 -11.80 -6.47 -18.67
C ASN A 459 -12.72 -7.59 -18.14
N ILE A 460 -13.91 -7.68 -18.68
CA ILE A 460 -14.88 -8.74 -18.31
C ILE A 460 -14.93 -9.92 -19.28
N ASN A 461 -14.00 -10.01 -20.23
CA ASN A 461 -13.87 -11.18 -21.11
C ASN A 461 -13.18 -12.36 -20.43
N LEU A 462 -12.81 -12.21 -19.17
CA LEU A 462 -12.17 -13.22 -18.32
C LEU A 462 -13.17 -14.32 -17.92
N PRO A 463 -12.70 -15.51 -17.51
CA PRO A 463 -13.54 -16.48 -16.82
C PRO A 463 -14.21 -15.87 -15.60
N PHE A 464 -15.48 -16.24 -15.33
CA PHE A 464 -16.31 -15.59 -14.29
C PHE A 464 -15.64 -15.60 -12.91
N GLU A 465 -14.90 -16.64 -12.57
CA GLU A 465 -14.15 -16.79 -11.32
C GLU A 465 -13.10 -15.69 -11.08
N ARG A 466 -12.52 -15.14 -12.16
CA ARG A 466 -11.50 -14.09 -12.08
C ARG A 466 -12.07 -12.67 -12.13
N ILE A 467 -13.34 -12.54 -12.48
CA ILE A 467 -13.98 -11.21 -12.64
C ILE A 467 -14.03 -10.44 -11.31
N ASN A 468 -14.19 -11.12 -10.18
CA ASN A 468 -14.27 -10.46 -8.88
C ASN A 468 -13.02 -9.60 -8.58
N PHE A 469 -11.83 -10.06 -8.95
CA PHE A 469 -10.60 -9.27 -8.78
C PHE A 469 -10.54 -8.08 -9.74
N GLU A 470 -11.04 -8.25 -10.97
CA GLU A 470 -11.14 -7.17 -11.93
C GLU A 470 -12.13 -6.09 -11.47
N LEU A 471 -13.29 -6.50 -10.96
CA LEU A 471 -14.28 -5.59 -10.40
C LEU A 471 -13.74 -4.82 -9.18
N GLY A 472 -12.79 -5.39 -8.45
CA GLY A 472 -12.09 -4.71 -7.36
C GLY A 472 -11.34 -3.43 -7.79
N MET A 473 -10.99 -3.29 -9.07
CA MET A 473 -10.39 -2.07 -9.61
C MET A 473 -11.38 -0.90 -9.65
N ALA A 474 -12.69 -1.17 -9.56
CA ALA A 474 -13.75 -0.14 -9.48
C ALA A 474 -13.91 0.48 -8.09
N ILE A 475 -13.19 -0.01 -7.08
CA ILE A 475 -13.23 0.56 -5.72
C ILE A 475 -12.79 2.03 -5.78
N ASP A 476 -13.62 2.91 -5.21
CA ASP A 476 -13.38 4.36 -5.11
C ASP A 476 -13.27 5.10 -6.46
N GLN A 477 -13.72 4.49 -7.57
CA GLN A 477 -13.70 5.12 -8.87
C GLN A 477 -14.97 5.94 -9.11
N PHE A 478 -14.83 7.04 -9.85
CA PHE A 478 -15.97 7.88 -10.25
C PHE A 478 -16.76 7.21 -11.39
N THR A 479 -16.07 6.67 -12.41
CA THR A 479 -16.65 5.95 -13.53
C THR A 479 -15.87 4.68 -13.86
N VAL A 480 -16.47 3.78 -14.65
CA VAL A 480 -15.81 2.59 -15.18
C VAL A 480 -16.06 2.45 -16.68
N LEU A 481 -15.15 1.79 -17.36
CA LEU A 481 -15.27 1.41 -18.76
C LEU A 481 -15.13 -0.10 -18.89
N PHE A 482 -16.19 -0.80 -19.34
CA PHE A 482 -16.07 -2.18 -19.79
C PHE A 482 -15.64 -2.18 -21.25
N GLU A 483 -14.35 -2.51 -21.48
CA GLU A 483 -13.75 -2.39 -22.79
C GLU A 483 -13.85 -3.69 -23.60
N ASP A 484 -14.14 -3.54 -24.92
CA ASP A 484 -14.19 -4.60 -25.94
C ASP A 484 -14.94 -5.85 -25.47
N VAL A 485 -16.15 -5.65 -24.97
CA VAL A 485 -17.00 -6.74 -24.47
C VAL A 485 -17.36 -7.69 -25.60
N LYS A 486 -16.92 -8.93 -25.49
CA LYS A 486 -17.11 -9.98 -26.50
C LYS A 486 -18.34 -10.82 -26.18
N GLY A 487 -19.07 -11.19 -27.21
CA GLY A 487 -20.29 -11.96 -27.08
C GLY A 487 -20.44 -13.00 -28.16
N GLN A 488 -21.68 -13.44 -28.40
CA GLN A 488 -22.04 -14.30 -29.51
C GLN A 488 -22.16 -13.46 -30.78
N LEU A 489 -21.79 -14.08 -31.90
CA LEU A 489 -21.83 -13.46 -33.23
C LEU A 489 -23.25 -13.00 -33.60
N SER A 490 -23.35 -11.81 -34.16
CA SER A 490 -24.55 -11.36 -34.90
C SER A 490 -24.41 -11.77 -36.37
N ASP A 491 -24.02 -10.87 -37.25
CA ASP A 491 -23.94 -11.08 -38.68
C ASP A 491 -22.48 -11.24 -39.15
N ASP A 492 -21.52 -10.65 -38.45
CA ASP A 492 -20.10 -10.74 -38.78
C ASP A 492 -19.47 -12.01 -38.19
N LYS A 493 -19.29 -13.04 -39.03
CA LYS A 493 -18.72 -14.33 -38.64
C LYS A 493 -17.22 -14.30 -38.32
N ASN A 494 -16.53 -13.19 -38.62
CA ASN A 494 -15.08 -13.06 -38.42
C ASN A 494 -14.70 -12.49 -37.05
N LEU A 495 -15.67 -12.10 -36.21
CA LEU A 495 -15.39 -11.60 -34.90
C LEU A 495 -15.07 -12.75 -33.92
N PRO A 496 -14.09 -12.58 -33.04
CA PRO A 496 -13.81 -13.56 -31.98
C PRO A 496 -14.97 -13.61 -30.98
N THR A 497 -15.50 -14.80 -30.70
CA THR A 497 -16.51 -15.00 -29.66
C THR A 497 -15.94 -14.91 -28.26
N GLY A 498 -16.76 -14.57 -27.26
CA GLY A 498 -16.35 -14.48 -25.87
C GLY A 498 -17.51 -14.47 -24.88
N GLN A 499 -17.20 -14.56 -23.62
CA GLN A 499 -18.18 -14.63 -22.53
C GLN A 499 -18.52 -13.25 -21.93
N GLY A 500 -17.90 -12.16 -22.38
CA GLY A 500 -18.05 -10.84 -21.79
C GLY A 500 -19.51 -10.37 -21.67
N VAL A 501 -20.34 -10.61 -22.70
CA VAL A 501 -21.77 -10.27 -22.67
C VAL A 501 -22.51 -11.10 -21.62
N ASN A 502 -22.22 -12.40 -21.50
CA ASN A 502 -22.83 -13.26 -20.48
C ASN A 502 -22.39 -12.84 -19.09
N ASN A 503 -21.10 -12.55 -18.92
CA ASN A 503 -20.57 -12.04 -17.66
C ASN A 503 -21.24 -10.73 -17.26
N LEU A 504 -21.43 -9.81 -18.21
CA LEU A 504 -22.11 -8.54 -17.98
C LEU A 504 -23.59 -8.76 -17.58
N ASP A 505 -24.26 -9.75 -18.16
CA ASP A 505 -25.64 -10.11 -17.80
C ASP A 505 -25.72 -10.69 -16.38
N HIS A 506 -24.68 -11.40 -15.90
CA HIS A 506 -24.59 -11.82 -14.49
C HIS A 506 -24.33 -10.67 -13.52
N LEU A 507 -23.75 -9.56 -13.99
CA LEU A 507 -23.44 -8.37 -13.19
C LEU A 507 -24.57 -7.33 -13.16
N ARG A 508 -25.83 -7.77 -13.22
CA ARG A 508 -27.01 -6.87 -13.25
C ARG A 508 -27.06 -5.90 -12.08
N ASP A 509 -26.82 -6.38 -10.88
CA ASP A 509 -26.83 -5.54 -9.66
C ASP A 509 -25.75 -4.44 -9.70
N HIS A 510 -24.58 -4.75 -10.31
CA HIS A 510 -23.52 -3.78 -10.55
C HIS A 510 -23.96 -2.72 -11.57
N LEU A 511 -24.59 -3.13 -12.66
CA LEU A 511 -25.07 -2.22 -13.68
C LEU A 511 -26.25 -1.37 -13.19
N ASP A 512 -27.20 -1.98 -12.48
CA ASP A 512 -28.39 -1.31 -11.96
C ASP A 512 -28.05 -0.25 -10.92
N GLY A 513 -27.06 -0.52 -10.04
CA GLY A 513 -26.66 0.41 -8.99
C GLY A 513 -27.75 0.76 -7.97
N SER A 514 -28.76 -0.10 -7.86
CA SER A 514 -29.84 0.04 -6.90
C SER A 514 -29.46 -0.39 -5.49
N ILE A 515 -28.52 -1.31 -5.40
CA ILE A 515 -27.99 -1.88 -4.15
C ILE A 515 -26.46 -1.75 -4.10
N LYS A 516 -25.93 -1.77 -2.88
CA LYS A 516 -24.50 -1.83 -2.68
C LYS A 516 -23.99 -3.23 -2.95
N VAL A 517 -22.89 -3.34 -3.67
CA VAL A 517 -22.21 -4.60 -3.99
C VAL A 517 -20.88 -4.69 -3.25
N ASN A 518 -20.45 -5.93 -2.95
CA ASN A 518 -19.18 -6.19 -2.31
C ASN A 518 -18.08 -6.32 -3.38
N LEU A 519 -17.08 -5.46 -3.30
CA LEU A 519 -15.92 -5.48 -4.17
C LEU A 519 -14.69 -5.94 -3.39
N GLU A 520 -13.85 -6.74 -4.03
CA GLU A 520 -12.67 -7.33 -3.41
C GLU A 520 -11.43 -7.00 -4.26
N LYS A 521 -10.41 -6.44 -3.63
CA LYS A 521 -9.11 -6.21 -4.24
C LYS A 521 -8.08 -7.08 -3.51
N LYS A 522 -7.16 -7.70 -4.25
CA LYS A 522 -6.12 -8.55 -3.66
C LYS A 522 -5.37 -7.81 -2.54
N HIS A 523 -5.23 -8.43 -1.38
CA HIS A 523 -4.58 -7.89 -0.17
C HIS A 523 -5.25 -6.66 0.48
N ILE A 524 -6.50 -6.36 0.14
CA ILE A 524 -7.27 -5.25 0.74
C ILE A 524 -8.61 -5.79 1.22
N ASN A 525 -9.09 -5.28 2.35
CA ASN A 525 -10.40 -5.65 2.91
C ASN A 525 -11.52 -5.39 1.90
N LYS A 526 -12.52 -6.26 1.90
CA LYS A 526 -13.74 -6.12 1.07
C LYS A 526 -14.38 -4.76 1.33
N ARG A 527 -14.80 -4.10 0.24
CA ARG A 527 -15.50 -2.82 0.30
C ARG A 527 -16.91 -2.96 -0.28
N THR A 528 -17.89 -2.48 0.46
CA THR A 528 -19.29 -2.42 0.03
C THR A 528 -19.61 -1.02 -0.44
N GLN A 529 -19.95 -0.87 -1.73
CA GLN A 529 -20.29 0.43 -2.34
C GLN A 529 -21.32 0.24 -3.46
N ILE A 530 -21.98 1.33 -3.87
CA ILE A 530 -22.68 1.36 -5.16
C ILE A 530 -21.62 1.27 -6.26
N PHE A 531 -21.80 0.34 -7.19
CA PHE A 531 -20.85 0.19 -8.30
C PHE A 531 -20.87 1.45 -9.18
N PRO A 532 -19.74 1.97 -9.68
CA PRO A 532 -19.69 3.20 -10.46
C PRO A 532 -20.50 3.12 -11.77
N PRO A 533 -21.11 4.23 -12.25
CA PRO A 533 -21.67 4.32 -13.59
C PRO A 533 -20.57 4.34 -14.65
N GLY A 534 -20.93 4.18 -15.92
CA GLY A 534 -19.89 4.25 -16.94
C GLY A 534 -20.28 3.92 -18.37
N LEU A 535 -19.31 3.36 -19.07
CA LEU A 535 -19.38 3.04 -20.50
C LEU A 535 -19.15 1.55 -20.74
N VAL A 536 -19.75 1.06 -21.79
CA VAL A 536 -19.49 -0.28 -22.36
C VAL A 536 -19.13 -0.12 -23.82
N THR A 537 -18.00 -0.69 -24.25
CA THR A 537 -17.68 -0.78 -25.68
C THR A 537 -17.81 -2.21 -26.17
N MET A 538 -18.43 -2.40 -27.30
CA MET A 538 -18.54 -3.71 -27.95
C MET A 538 -18.56 -3.61 -29.46
N ASN A 539 -18.18 -4.67 -30.12
CA ASN A 539 -18.39 -4.84 -31.56
C ASN A 539 -19.83 -5.30 -31.83
N ASP A 540 -20.15 -5.68 -33.09
CA ASP A 540 -21.51 -6.06 -33.48
C ASP A 540 -21.87 -7.49 -33.00
N TYR A 541 -21.94 -7.66 -31.67
CA TYR A 541 -22.42 -8.88 -31.04
C TYR A 541 -23.91 -8.81 -30.72
N LYS A 542 -24.53 -9.97 -30.50
CA LYS A 542 -25.90 -10.09 -29.99
C LYS A 542 -25.96 -9.56 -28.57
N LEU A 543 -26.94 -8.74 -28.32
CA LEU A 543 -27.18 -8.15 -26.97
C LEU A 543 -28.49 -8.71 -26.42
N PRO A 544 -28.50 -9.40 -25.26
CA PRO A 544 -29.73 -9.81 -24.60
C PRO A 544 -30.60 -8.61 -24.23
N MET A 545 -31.91 -8.76 -24.31
CA MET A 545 -32.86 -7.71 -23.93
C MET A 545 -32.70 -7.30 -22.47
N THR A 546 -32.34 -8.24 -21.61
CA THR A 546 -32.03 -8.00 -20.19
C THR A 546 -30.92 -6.98 -19.98
N LEU A 547 -29.90 -6.95 -20.86
CA LEU A 547 -28.85 -5.95 -20.85
C LEU A 547 -29.23 -4.68 -21.59
N ALA A 548 -29.92 -4.82 -22.74
CA ALA A 548 -30.29 -3.67 -23.58
C ALA A 548 -31.09 -2.62 -22.81
N THR A 549 -31.97 -3.05 -21.93
CA THR A 549 -32.80 -2.16 -21.08
C THR A 549 -32.02 -1.45 -19.97
N ARG A 550 -30.76 -1.79 -19.73
CA ARG A 550 -29.89 -1.19 -18.69
C ARG A 550 -29.00 -0.10 -19.22
N PHE A 551 -28.96 0.09 -20.54
CA PHE A 551 -28.25 1.18 -21.17
C PHE A 551 -29.18 2.36 -21.36
N LYS A 552 -28.83 3.51 -20.79
CA LYS A 552 -29.55 4.78 -21.03
C LYS A 552 -29.55 5.13 -22.52
N ARG A 553 -28.41 4.89 -23.18
CA ARG A 553 -28.24 5.20 -24.62
C ARG A 553 -27.30 4.19 -25.27
N THR A 554 -27.72 3.67 -26.43
CA THR A 554 -26.85 2.93 -27.33
C THR A 554 -26.38 3.88 -28.44
N VAL A 555 -25.06 4.04 -28.57
CA VAL A 555 -24.42 4.90 -29.55
C VAL A 555 -23.80 4.02 -30.63
N ASN A 556 -24.34 4.08 -31.83
CA ASN A 556 -23.83 3.30 -32.96
C ASN A 556 -22.71 4.05 -33.67
N PHE A 557 -21.60 3.35 -33.89
CA PHE A 557 -20.44 3.83 -34.63
C PHE A 557 -20.41 3.21 -36.03
N VAL A 558 -20.03 4.02 -36.98
CA VAL A 558 -19.90 3.58 -38.40
C VAL A 558 -18.46 3.82 -38.86
N ARG A 559 -18.02 3.02 -39.85
CA ARG A 559 -16.70 3.19 -40.46
C ARG A 559 -16.63 4.51 -41.24
N LYS A 560 -15.61 5.30 -40.97
CA LYS A 560 -15.26 6.54 -41.65
C LYS A 560 -13.81 6.45 -42.13
N PRO A 561 -13.56 6.00 -43.38
CA PRO A 561 -12.19 5.74 -43.85
C PRO A 561 -11.29 6.96 -43.81
N TRP A 562 -11.86 8.16 -44.04
CA TRP A 562 -11.12 9.41 -44.04
C TRP A 562 -10.56 9.77 -42.65
N LEU A 563 -11.22 9.42 -41.56
CA LEU A 563 -10.68 9.62 -40.21
C LEU A 563 -9.40 8.83 -39.99
N ARG A 564 -9.34 7.62 -40.52
CA ARG A 564 -8.12 6.82 -40.45
C ARG A 564 -7.03 7.42 -41.33
N ALA A 565 -7.35 7.89 -42.52
CA ALA A 565 -6.40 8.52 -43.42
C ALA A 565 -5.82 9.80 -42.82
N SER A 566 -6.65 10.70 -42.27
CA SER A 566 -6.20 11.91 -41.60
C SER A 566 -5.28 11.63 -40.41
N LEU A 567 -5.62 10.60 -39.63
CA LEU A 567 -4.81 10.20 -38.47
C LEU A 567 -3.41 9.70 -38.85
N TYR A 568 -3.28 8.98 -39.97
CA TYR A 568 -1.97 8.57 -40.51
C TYR A 568 -1.15 9.74 -41.05
N ARG A 569 -1.82 10.78 -41.54
CA ARG A 569 -1.15 11.99 -42.09
C ARG A 569 -0.84 13.02 -41.02
N THR A 570 -1.51 12.95 -39.85
CA THR A 570 -1.25 13.80 -38.67
C THR A 570 -0.70 12.93 -37.52
N PRO A 571 0.58 12.49 -37.57
CA PRO A 571 1.13 11.57 -36.57
C PRO A 571 1.23 12.17 -35.18
N GLU A 572 1.23 13.50 -35.03
CA GLU A 572 1.27 14.23 -33.75
C GLU A 572 0.11 13.82 -32.84
N LEU A 573 -1.10 13.65 -33.39
CA LEU A 573 -2.28 13.21 -32.63
C LEU A 573 -2.07 11.85 -31.97
N MET A 574 -1.33 10.96 -32.62
CA MET A 574 -1.02 9.63 -32.09
C MET A 574 0.14 9.67 -31.09
N ARG A 575 1.22 10.39 -31.44
CA ARG A 575 2.43 10.49 -30.59
C ARG A 575 2.11 11.12 -29.25
N MET A 576 1.35 12.19 -29.24
CA MET A 576 0.93 12.90 -28.03
C MET A 576 -0.30 12.28 -27.35
N ARG A 577 -0.92 11.24 -27.97
CA ARG A 577 -2.10 10.54 -27.47
C ARG A 577 -3.30 11.44 -27.17
N VAL A 578 -3.37 12.60 -27.80
CA VAL A 578 -4.41 13.63 -27.53
C VAL A 578 -5.84 13.10 -27.68
N LEU A 579 -6.07 12.13 -28.57
CA LEU A 579 -7.40 11.54 -28.80
C LEU A 579 -7.91 10.66 -27.65
N HIS A 580 -7.05 10.28 -26.71
CA HIS A 580 -7.39 9.45 -25.55
C HIS A 580 -7.35 10.25 -24.24
N ASP A 581 -7.03 11.56 -24.34
CA ASP A 581 -6.85 12.44 -23.20
C ASP A 581 -8.14 13.19 -22.88
N GLY A 582 -8.49 13.23 -21.59
CA GLY A 582 -9.64 13.98 -21.09
C GLY A 582 -9.53 15.49 -21.30
N MET A 583 -8.30 16.04 -21.38
CA MET A 583 -8.08 17.45 -21.68
C MET A 583 -8.62 17.84 -23.06
N THR A 584 -8.50 16.96 -24.06
CA THR A 584 -9.07 17.20 -25.40
C THR A 584 -10.60 17.33 -25.35
N LEU A 585 -11.27 16.49 -24.56
CA LEU A 585 -12.72 16.61 -24.38
C LEU A 585 -13.11 17.82 -23.52
N LEU A 586 -12.28 18.20 -22.55
CA LEU A 586 -12.50 19.42 -21.79
C LEU A 586 -12.35 20.67 -22.70
N LEU A 587 -11.34 20.69 -23.57
CA LEU A 587 -11.19 21.75 -24.60
C LEU A 587 -12.39 21.78 -25.56
N LEU A 588 -12.94 20.62 -25.95
CA LEU A 588 -14.17 20.54 -26.74
C LEU A 588 -15.35 21.19 -26.00
N LEU A 589 -15.53 20.90 -24.72
CA LEU A 589 -16.57 21.51 -23.90
C LEU A 589 -16.37 23.04 -23.79
N ILE A 590 -15.13 23.48 -23.55
CA ILE A 590 -14.79 24.91 -23.49
C ILE A 590 -15.08 25.60 -24.83
N TRP A 591 -14.79 24.94 -25.95
CA TRP A 591 -15.05 25.48 -27.30
C TRP A 591 -16.54 25.64 -27.59
N TYR A 592 -17.33 24.58 -27.38
CA TYR A 592 -18.73 24.53 -27.78
C TYR A 592 -19.72 25.07 -26.75
N CYS A 593 -19.41 25.00 -25.44
CA CYS A 593 -20.34 25.39 -24.39
C CYS A 593 -20.13 26.82 -23.94
N PRO A 594 -21.20 27.58 -23.66
CA PRO A 594 -21.10 28.86 -23.00
C PRO A 594 -20.64 28.72 -21.54
N ILE A 595 -20.02 29.77 -20.98
CA ILE A 595 -19.36 29.73 -19.64
C ILE A 595 -20.37 29.42 -18.53
N ASP A 596 -21.62 29.91 -18.66
CA ASP A 596 -22.69 29.69 -17.69
C ASP A 596 -23.12 28.23 -17.52
N LYS A 597 -22.74 27.33 -18.46
CA LYS A 597 -22.97 25.90 -18.34
C LYS A 597 -21.98 25.18 -17.41
N PHE A 598 -20.90 25.84 -17.07
CA PHE A 598 -19.93 25.30 -16.14
C PHE A 598 -20.26 25.72 -14.70
N HIS A 599 -19.85 24.89 -13.74
CA HIS A 599 -20.03 25.19 -12.32
C HIS A 599 -19.28 26.48 -11.94
N VAL A 600 -19.89 27.34 -11.11
CA VAL A 600 -19.39 28.67 -10.75
C VAL A 600 -17.92 28.67 -10.33
N SER A 601 -17.48 27.66 -9.59
CA SER A 601 -16.10 27.58 -9.06
C SER A 601 -15.02 27.36 -10.13
N ILE A 602 -15.37 27.11 -11.39
CA ILE A 602 -14.41 26.86 -12.49
C ILE A 602 -14.64 27.82 -13.68
N GLN A 603 -15.67 28.70 -13.63
CA GLN A 603 -16.00 29.61 -14.72
C GLN A 603 -14.86 30.54 -15.10
N ASP A 604 -14.10 31.04 -14.11
CA ASP A 604 -12.95 31.92 -14.36
C ASP A 604 -11.89 31.19 -15.19
N LYS A 605 -11.56 29.94 -14.80
CA LYS A 605 -10.60 29.10 -15.54
C LYS A 605 -11.10 28.76 -16.95
N VAL A 606 -12.42 28.55 -17.12
CA VAL A 606 -13.01 28.31 -18.43
C VAL A 606 -12.90 29.57 -19.30
N ALA A 607 -13.12 30.77 -18.73
CA ALA A 607 -12.98 32.04 -19.43
C ALA A 607 -11.51 32.27 -19.88
N ASP A 608 -10.54 32.01 -18.99
CA ASP A 608 -9.11 32.10 -19.30
C ASP A 608 -8.75 31.19 -20.49
N TRP A 609 -9.17 29.94 -20.42
CA TRP A 609 -8.88 28.96 -21.47
C TRP A 609 -9.60 29.25 -22.78
N LYS A 610 -10.83 29.82 -22.76
CA LYS A 610 -11.46 30.34 -23.99
C LYS A 610 -10.61 31.42 -24.66
N GLN A 611 -10.09 32.37 -23.90
CA GLN A 611 -9.19 33.39 -24.42
C GLN A 611 -7.90 32.83 -24.99
N ILE A 612 -7.33 31.80 -24.32
CA ILE A 612 -6.13 31.13 -24.82
C ILE A 612 -6.42 30.43 -26.15
N ILE A 613 -7.52 29.70 -26.24
CA ILE A 613 -7.94 29.04 -27.50
C ILE A 613 -8.14 30.07 -28.59
N ASP A 614 -8.91 31.15 -28.34
CA ASP A 614 -9.24 32.18 -29.33
C ASP A 614 -8.00 32.94 -29.86
N ARG A 615 -6.95 33.07 -29.03
CA ARG A 615 -5.67 33.67 -29.44
C ARG A 615 -4.85 32.81 -30.38
N ASN A 616 -4.93 31.48 -30.19
CA ASN A 616 -4.05 30.53 -30.89
C ASN A 616 -4.76 29.81 -32.05
N VAL A 617 -6.09 29.65 -31.99
CA VAL A 617 -6.87 28.92 -33.00
C VAL A 617 -8.12 29.70 -33.33
N SER A 618 -8.12 30.35 -34.48
CA SER A 618 -9.30 31.07 -34.99
C SER A 618 -10.42 30.11 -35.46
N ILE A 619 -11.63 30.58 -35.52
CA ILE A 619 -12.78 29.80 -36.02
C ILE A 619 -12.53 29.30 -37.44
N THR A 620 -11.87 30.13 -38.29
CA THR A 620 -11.49 29.73 -39.66
C THR A 620 -10.49 28.61 -39.67
N GLN A 621 -9.44 28.65 -38.84
CA GLN A 621 -8.46 27.58 -38.71
C GLN A 621 -9.13 26.30 -38.22
N TYR A 622 -9.99 26.39 -37.22
CA TYR A 622 -10.73 25.22 -36.72
C TYR A 622 -11.64 24.61 -37.81
N SER A 623 -12.32 25.43 -38.59
CA SER A 623 -13.14 24.97 -39.73
C SER A 623 -12.27 24.29 -40.79
N THR A 624 -11.06 24.83 -41.05
CA THR A 624 -10.08 24.22 -41.96
C THR A 624 -9.61 22.85 -41.43
N MET A 625 -9.31 22.76 -40.13
CA MET A 625 -8.96 21.48 -39.49
C MET A 625 -10.03 20.40 -39.67
N MET A 626 -11.32 20.78 -39.48
CA MET A 626 -12.44 19.86 -39.71
C MET A 626 -12.56 19.45 -41.18
N HIS A 627 -12.41 20.39 -42.08
CA HIS A 627 -12.48 20.12 -43.51
C HIS A 627 -11.37 19.20 -43.99
N LEU A 628 -10.12 19.45 -43.59
CA LEU A 628 -8.98 18.60 -43.88
C LEU A 628 -9.16 17.18 -43.29
N CYS A 629 -9.69 17.09 -42.07
CA CYS A 629 -10.04 15.83 -41.45
C CYS A 629 -11.06 15.03 -42.27
N GLU A 630 -12.16 15.69 -42.75
CA GLU A 630 -13.21 15.07 -43.58
C GLU A 630 -12.67 14.63 -44.94
N GLN A 631 -11.64 15.28 -45.48
CA GLN A 631 -10.95 14.88 -46.71
C GLN A 631 -9.90 13.78 -46.48
N GLY A 632 -9.60 13.47 -45.24
CA GLY A 632 -8.55 12.50 -44.89
C GLY A 632 -7.12 13.03 -45.08
N GLU A 633 -6.97 14.37 -45.10
CA GLU A 633 -5.69 15.05 -45.17
C GLU A 633 -5.06 15.30 -43.81
N ASP A 634 -3.84 15.83 -43.78
CA ASP A 634 -3.19 16.28 -42.58
C ASP A 634 -3.95 17.47 -41.98
N ILE A 635 -4.41 17.29 -40.74
CA ILE A 635 -5.26 18.27 -40.03
C ILE A 635 -4.48 19.56 -39.69
N LEU A 636 -3.15 19.42 -39.50
CA LEU A 636 -2.26 20.52 -39.12
C LEU A 636 -1.62 21.19 -40.34
N LYS A 637 -1.96 20.80 -41.58
CA LYS A 637 -1.42 21.36 -42.81
C LYS A 637 -1.71 22.84 -42.93
N GLY A 638 -0.69 23.64 -43.08
CA GLY A 638 -0.78 25.08 -43.23
C GLY A 638 -1.07 25.89 -41.96
N ILE A 639 -1.16 25.20 -40.79
CA ILE A 639 -1.40 25.84 -39.49
C ILE A 639 -0.09 26.02 -38.75
N MET A 640 0.82 25.04 -38.83
CA MET A 640 2.15 25.10 -38.20
C MET A 640 3.22 25.84 -39.02
N GLU A 641 2.93 26.16 -40.29
CA GLU A 641 3.90 26.83 -41.18
C GLU A 641 3.95 28.37 -41.02
N GLU A 642 2.96 28.99 -40.40
CA GLU A 642 2.89 30.46 -40.22
C GLU A 642 3.78 30.97 -39.05
N GLY A 643 4.47 30.10 -38.30
CA GLY A 643 5.30 30.45 -37.14
C GLY A 643 6.80 30.51 -37.38
N ALA A 644 7.30 30.21 -38.57
CA ALA A 644 8.71 30.34 -38.88
C ALA A 644 8.96 31.81 -39.35
N PRO A 645 9.87 32.59 -38.72
CA PRO A 645 10.24 33.90 -39.26
C PRO A 645 10.83 33.69 -40.65
N GLU A 646 10.34 34.39 -41.67
CA GLU A 646 10.99 34.50 -42.95
C GLU A 646 12.42 35.01 -42.77
N GLU A 647 13.40 34.10 -42.88
CA GLU A 647 14.78 34.49 -43.11
C GLU A 647 14.81 35.17 -44.47
N THR A 648 14.82 36.49 -44.44
CA THR A 648 15.19 37.32 -45.62
C THR A 648 16.58 36.93 -46.04
N SER A 649 16.65 36.10 -47.08
CA SER A 649 17.89 35.82 -47.82
C SER A 649 18.37 37.06 -48.48
N GLN A 650 19.30 37.81 -47.87
CA GLN A 650 20.16 38.75 -48.58
C GLN A 650 21.21 37.92 -49.36
N ASP A 651 20.99 37.98 -50.67
CA ASP A 651 21.87 37.55 -51.71
C ASP A 651 23.23 38.25 -51.60
N THR A 652 24.31 37.54 -51.27
CA THR A 652 25.69 37.94 -51.58
C THR A 652 26.38 36.78 -52.28
N GLY A 653 26.36 36.92 -53.64
CA GLY A 653 27.12 36.02 -54.49
C GLY A 653 28.61 36.08 -54.22
N LEU A 654 29.21 34.93 -54.24
CA LEU A 654 30.61 34.73 -54.69
C LEU A 654 30.79 33.21 -54.98
N GLY A 655 30.98 32.93 -56.27
CA GLY A 655 31.21 31.60 -56.78
C GLY A 655 32.60 31.08 -56.40
N THR A 656 32.69 29.77 -56.33
CA THR A 656 33.84 29.01 -56.83
C THR A 656 33.43 27.55 -57.08
N GLU A 657 33.66 27.15 -58.33
CA GLU A 657 33.64 25.77 -58.83
C GLU A 657 34.60 24.90 -58.01
N THR A 658 34.33 23.63 -57.82
CA THR A 658 35.18 22.51 -58.28
C THR A 658 34.55 21.13 -57.98
N GLN A 659 34.38 20.42 -59.10
CA GLN A 659 34.65 19.01 -59.40
C GLN A 659 33.92 17.83 -58.67
N ARG A 660 33.24 17.14 -59.58
CA ARG A 660 32.79 15.74 -59.51
C ARG A 660 33.90 14.76 -59.14
N THR A 661 33.56 13.72 -58.35
CA THR A 661 34.05 12.35 -58.62
C THR A 661 32.95 11.34 -58.28
N THR A 662 32.65 10.53 -59.25
CA THR A 662 31.85 9.31 -59.26
C THR A 662 32.60 8.15 -58.62
N SER A 663 31.89 7.27 -57.85
CA SER A 663 32.14 5.81 -57.93
C SER A 663 31.01 5.07 -57.15
N THR A 664 30.12 4.43 -57.90
CA THR A 664 29.86 2.99 -58.02
C THR A 664 29.59 2.18 -56.75
N ASN A 665 28.35 1.61 -56.72
CA ASN A 665 27.89 0.43 -56.00
C ASN A 665 28.79 -0.83 -56.17
N PRO A 666 28.73 -1.91 -55.38
CA PRO A 666 27.51 -2.75 -55.38
C PRO A 666 27.18 -3.52 -54.05
N GLU A 667 25.89 -3.85 -53.97
CA GLU A 667 25.23 -5.11 -53.54
C GLU A 667 25.85 -6.06 -52.52
N THR A 668 25.03 -6.46 -51.58
CA THR A 668 24.60 -7.80 -51.04
C THR A 668 24.19 -7.60 -49.58
N GLY A 669 23.09 -8.06 -49.05
CA GLY A 669 22.29 -9.23 -49.20
C GLY A 669 22.03 -9.78 -47.80
N GLU A 670 20.77 -10.16 -47.54
CA GLU A 670 20.26 -11.10 -46.52
C GLU A 670 20.16 -10.70 -45.04
N SER A 671 18.94 -10.60 -44.61
CA SER A 671 18.13 -11.42 -43.68
C SER A 671 18.56 -11.54 -42.21
N LEU A 672 17.78 -11.02 -41.37
CA LEU A 672 16.96 -11.72 -40.36
C LEU A 672 15.96 -10.72 -39.74
#